data_317e724ddaf6f8123df85aca3ca1bb9b
#
_entry.id   317e724ddaf6f8123df85aca3ca1bb9b
#
_cell.length_a   1.000
_cell.length_b   1.000
_cell.length_c   1.000
_cell.angle_alpha   90.00
_cell.angle_beta   90.00
_cell.angle_gamma   90.00
#
_symmetry.space_group_name_H-M   'P 1'
#
loop_
_entity.id
_entity.type
_entity.pdbx_description
1 polymer ?
#
loop_
_entity_poly.entity_id
_entity_poly.type
_entity_poly.pdbx_seq_one_letter_code
_entity_poly.pdbx_strand_id
1 'polypeptide(L)'
;MSEAGKTRNIGISAHIDSGKTTLTERVLYYAGKIHKIEEVRGGGSGATMDHMELEKERGITITSAATSVYWADQKINIIDTPGHVDFTVEVERSLRVLDGAILVLCSVGGVQSQSITVDRQMKRYKVPRLVFINKMDRTGADYQKGMRELREKLNLNPVAMQIPIGAEDKFEGVIDLITMKAYYFDGDRGETVREEAIPAGLEAEAQKRREQMLEGLADFDDSLMEMVLEGEEPSEDLIHQAVKAGVNSLEMVPVFMGSAFKNKGVQKLLDAIIRYLPSPEEALNLSATDLDTGGKVELLPKDDMPLCCMAFKITDEQFGQLTYTRIYQGTLKKGESIVNTRTGKKVRVGRLVRMHANDRENIDTAGAGDIIAMIGVDCASGDTFCDEAINYACESIFVPEPVISLAVIPKDNDSSTRMSKALNRFMKEDPTFRVRIDEESGETQISGMGELHLEVYVERMKREYKAEVDVGAPQVNYRETIQVPAAYDYTHKKQTGGSGQFGQVVGSIFPLGEEDEGNFKFVNNIKGGSIPTEFISACEKGFNDVMDEGPLAGYPMVRIGVNLDDGKSHEVDSSENAFRTAARFAMKQAISKAKPAILEPIMKVDVETPGEYQGSAVGSISSRRGIINGIDSQADGTCIIIASVPLSEMFGYSTELRSLTAGKATFTMEFEKYEAAPSSVQEKVIADRAASRNK
;
A
#
# COMPACT_ATOMS: atom_id res chain seq x y z
N MET A 1 10.17 27.18 -16.48
CA MET A 1 9.54 25.99 -15.86
C MET A 1 8.14 26.37 -15.40
N SER A 2 7.15 25.55 -15.70
CA SER A 2 5.78 25.66 -15.17
C SER A 2 5.80 25.43 -13.63
N GLU A 3 4.70 25.71 -12.94
CA GLU A 3 4.54 25.36 -11.53
C GLU A 3 4.66 23.83 -11.32
N ALA A 4 4.09 23.03 -12.23
CA ALA A 4 4.22 21.57 -12.19
C ALA A 4 5.68 21.12 -12.33
N GLY A 5 6.48 21.73 -13.20
CA GLY A 5 7.91 21.44 -13.34
C GLY A 5 8.75 21.78 -12.11
N LYS A 6 8.28 22.71 -11.27
CA LYS A 6 8.93 23.09 -10.01
C LYS A 6 8.41 22.31 -8.79
N THR A 7 7.45 21.43 -8.98
CA THR A 7 6.85 20.64 -7.89
C THR A 7 7.48 19.26 -7.83
N ARG A 8 7.60 18.71 -6.62
CA ARG A 8 7.96 17.29 -6.35
C ARG A 8 6.93 16.71 -5.39
N ASN A 9 6.26 15.64 -5.79
CA ASN A 9 5.32 14.91 -4.93
C ASN A 9 6.02 13.64 -4.47
N ILE A 10 6.44 13.61 -3.22
CA ILE A 10 7.29 12.53 -2.70
C ILE A 10 6.68 11.85 -1.49
N GLY A 11 6.97 10.56 -1.35
CA GLY A 11 6.72 9.78 -0.15
C GLY A 11 8.00 9.43 0.58
N ILE A 12 7.92 9.36 1.91
CA ILE A 12 9.01 8.83 2.73
C ILE A 12 8.55 7.51 3.32
N SER A 13 9.24 6.43 2.96
CA SER A 13 8.91 5.07 3.37
C SER A 13 10.10 4.39 4.02
N ALA A 14 9.84 3.60 5.05
CA ALA A 14 10.88 2.95 5.84
C ALA A 14 10.34 1.74 6.58
N HIS A 15 11.22 0.82 6.95
CA HIS A 15 10.93 -0.15 7.99
C HIS A 15 10.74 0.54 9.35
N ILE A 16 9.97 -0.08 10.27
CA ILE A 16 9.79 0.40 11.64
C ILE A 16 11.16 0.67 12.27
N ASP A 17 11.26 1.77 13.01
CA ASP A 17 12.51 2.20 13.66
C ASP A 17 13.70 2.51 12.73
N SER A 18 13.56 2.56 11.42
CA SER A 18 14.66 3.02 10.52
C SER A 18 14.89 4.54 10.57
N GLY A 19 14.04 5.27 11.30
CA GLY A 19 14.16 6.71 11.54
C GLY A 19 13.42 7.59 10.53
N LYS A 20 12.33 7.07 9.95
CA LYS A 20 11.44 7.81 9.04
C LYS A 20 10.96 9.13 9.66
N THR A 21 10.27 9.06 10.79
CA THR A 21 9.71 10.24 11.48
C THR A 21 10.79 11.25 11.84
N THR A 22 11.97 10.79 12.31
CA THR A 22 13.12 11.68 12.59
C THR A 22 13.60 12.37 11.32
N LEU A 23 13.68 11.65 10.19
CA LEU A 23 14.09 12.23 8.91
C LEU A 23 13.07 13.29 8.45
N THR A 24 11.78 12.97 8.51
CA THR A 24 10.69 13.88 8.13
C THR A 24 10.75 15.17 8.95
N GLU A 25 10.92 15.09 10.26
CA GLU A 25 11.09 16.27 11.13
C GLU A 25 12.30 17.13 10.73
N ARG A 26 13.42 16.52 10.34
CA ARG A 26 14.61 17.27 9.87
C ARG A 26 14.37 17.94 8.52
N VAL A 27 13.67 17.26 7.60
CA VAL A 27 13.27 17.87 6.32
C VAL A 27 12.39 19.08 6.55
N LEU A 28 11.39 19.00 7.44
CA LEU A 28 10.51 20.12 7.79
C LEU A 28 11.28 21.28 8.42
N TYR A 29 12.25 20.96 9.28
CA TYR A 29 13.08 21.97 9.94
C TYR A 29 13.97 22.73 8.94
N TYR A 30 14.75 22.01 8.10
CA TYR A 30 15.63 22.66 7.13
C TYR A 30 14.88 23.42 6.04
N ALA A 31 13.68 22.98 5.69
CA ALA A 31 12.79 23.72 4.80
C ALA A 31 12.09 24.93 5.48
N GLY A 32 12.44 25.23 6.74
CA GLY A 32 11.93 26.40 7.47
C GLY A 32 10.46 26.31 7.90
N LYS A 33 9.88 25.09 7.86
CA LYS A 33 8.46 24.89 8.19
C LYS A 33 8.20 24.79 9.69
N ILE A 34 9.14 24.20 10.44
CA ILE A 34 9.12 24.15 11.89
C ILE A 34 10.35 24.86 12.47
N HIS A 35 10.17 25.54 13.60
CA HIS A 35 11.23 26.33 14.22
C HIS A 35 12.00 25.55 15.28
N LYS A 36 11.47 24.39 15.71
CA LYS A 36 12.06 23.55 16.74
C LYS A 36 11.96 22.10 16.31
N ILE A 37 13.07 21.39 16.42
CA ILE A 37 13.11 19.95 16.23
C ILE A 37 12.57 19.30 17.50
N GLU A 38 11.51 18.51 17.39
CA GLU A 38 11.00 17.70 18.49
C GLU A 38 11.58 16.30 18.44
N GLU A 39 11.97 15.76 19.61
CA GLU A 39 12.44 14.38 19.69
C GLU A 39 11.25 13.43 19.77
N VAL A 40 11.26 12.41 18.93
CA VAL A 40 10.19 11.38 18.82
C VAL A 40 10.10 10.52 20.10
N ARG A 41 11.16 10.45 20.90
CA ARG A 41 11.22 9.70 22.17
C ARG A 41 11.69 10.61 23.27
N GLY A 42 10.86 10.83 24.30
CA GLY A 42 11.30 11.52 25.51
C GLY A 42 10.42 12.63 26.07
N GLY A 43 9.07 12.51 26.00
CA GLY A 43 8.16 13.42 26.71
C GLY A 43 7.89 14.79 26.06
N GLY A 44 8.17 14.91 24.76
CA GLY A 44 7.78 16.04 23.92
C GLY A 44 6.33 15.97 23.45
N SER A 45 5.87 16.96 22.68
CA SER A 45 4.52 17.04 22.11
C SER A 45 4.24 15.99 21.00
N GLY A 46 5.21 15.12 20.68
CA GLY A 46 5.17 14.16 19.59
C GLY A 46 5.62 14.75 18.25
N ALA A 47 5.77 13.90 17.22
CA ALA A 47 6.19 14.35 15.89
C ALA A 47 5.12 15.23 15.23
N THR A 48 5.56 16.22 14.46
CA THR A 48 4.69 17.21 13.80
C THR A 48 3.72 16.57 12.82
N MET A 49 4.11 15.45 12.19
CA MET A 49 3.28 14.73 11.23
C MET A 49 2.33 13.72 11.87
N ASP A 50 2.55 13.29 13.11
CA ASP A 50 1.66 12.38 13.83
C ASP A 50 0.50 13.19 14.45
N HIS A 51 -0.70 13.08 13.85
CA HIS A 51 -1.84 13.91 14.21
C HIS A 51 -2.74 13.28 15.26
N MET A 52 -2.86 11.95 15.25
CA MET A 52 -3.73 11.24 16.18
C MET A 52 -3.05 11.07 17.54
N GLU A 53 -3.85 11.19 18.62
CA GLU A 53 -3.36 10.84 19.96
C GLU A 53 -2.83 9.42 20.03
N LEU A 54 -3.49 8.48 19.32
CA LEU A 54 -3.08 7.09 19.23
C LEU A 54 -1.72 6.90 18.55
N GLU A 55 -1.38 7.71 17.54
CA GLU A 55 -0.05 7.70 16.90
C GLU A 55 1.03 8.11 17.91
N LYS A 56 0.77 9.20 18.65
CA LYS A 56 1.69 9.71 19.68
C LYS A 56 1.85 8.76 20.86
N GLU A 57 0.76 8.15 21.33
CA GLU A 57 0.78 7.17 22.42
C GLU A 57 1.54 5.89 22.05
N ARG A 58 1.35 5.39 20.81
CA ARG A 58 1.97 4.16 20.32
C ARG A 58 3.34 4.36 19.68
N GLY A 59 3.68 5.60 19.31
CA GLY A 59 4.94 5.95 18.65
C GLY A 59 5.04 5.40 17.22
N ILE A 60 3.90 5.21 16.54
CA ILE A 60 3.81 4.71 15.16
C ILE A 60 2.90 5.60 14.34
N THR A 61 3.24 5.87 13.09
CA THR A 61 2.35 6.51 12.12
C THR A 61 1.27 5.53 11.68
N ILE A 62 0.00 5.90 11.84
CA ILE A 62 -1.19 5.10 11.49
C ILE A 62 -1.76 5.58 10.17
N THR A 63 -1.93 6.91 10.03
CA THR A 63 -2.51 7.52 8.84
C THR A 63 -1.45 8.35 8.11
N SER A 64 -1.50 8.36 6.78
CA SER A 64 -0.61 9.22 5.98
C SER A 64 -0.93 10.69 6.23
N ALA A 65 0.09 11.51 6.40
CA ALA A 65 -0.03 12.96 6.52
C ALA A 65 0.62 13.65 5.32
N ALA A 66 -0.02 14.71 4.83
CA ALA A 66 0.50 15.48 3.71
C ALA A 66 0.92 16.87 4.18
N THR A 67 2.09 17.32 3.74
CA THR A 67 2.58 18.67 3.98
C THR A 67 3.33 19.20 2.77
N SER A 68 3.35 20.53 2.61
CA SER A 68 4.11 21.20 1.55
C SER A 68 5.20 22.06 2.14
N VAL A 69 6.40 21.92 1.60
CA VAL A 69 7.58 22.69 1.97
C VAL A 69 8.25 23.27 0.72
N TYR A 70 9.17 24.22 0.92
CA TYR A 70 9.96 24.79 -0.17
C TYR A 70 11.45 24.58 0.12
N TRP A 71 12.19 24.16 -0.92
CA TRP A 71 13.64 24.02 -0.89
C TRP A 71 14.23 24.55 -2.20
N ALA A 72 15.18 25.47 -2.14
CA ALA A 72 15.81 26.11 -3.30
C ALA A 72 14.78 26.56 -4.37
N ASP A 73 13.74 27.29 -3.94
CA ASP A 73 12.63 27.79 -4.76
C ASP A 73 11.79 26.72 -5.48
N GLN A 74 11.92 25.45 -5.08
CA GLN A 74 11.05 24.36 -5.54
C GLN A 74 10.11 23.91 -4.44
N LYS A 75 8.90 23.56 -4.83
CA LYS A 75 7.86 23.05 -3.95
C LYS A 75 8.00 21.54 -3.80
N ILE A 76 8.03 21.06 -2.57
CA ILE A 76 8.04 19.64 -2.25
C ILE A 76 6.79 19.30 -1.45
N ASN A 77 5.88 18.55 -2.01
CA ASN A 77 4.77 17.94 -1.29
C ASN A 77 5.25 16.60 -0.73
N ILE A 78 5.18 16.45 0.57
CA ILE A 78 5.64 15.26 1.28
C ILE A 78 4.41 14.53 1.80
N ILE A 79 4.28 13.26 1.47
CA ILE A 79 3.31 12.36 2.09
C ILE A 79 4.09 11.40 2.99
N ASP A 80 3.91 11.53 4.29
CA ASP A 80 4.46 10.60 5.27
C ASP A 80 3.60 9.34 5.32
N THR A 81 4.18 8.17 5.02
CA THR A 81 3.45 6.92 4.93
C THR A 81 3.62 6.07 6.19
N PRO A 82 2.60 5.33 6.65
CA PRO A 82 2.77 4.37 7.74
C PRO A 82 3.86 3.36 7.46
N GLY A 83 4.58 2.96 8.51
CA GLY A 83 5.57 1.89 8.42
C GLY A 83 5.04 0.51 8.80
N HIS A 84 3.80 0.39 9.30
CA HIS A 84 3.24 -0.87 9.79
C HIS A 84 2.41 -1.57 8.71
N VAL A 85 2.58 -2.89 8.60
CA VAL A 85 1.91 -3.72 7.56
C VAL A 85 0.38 -3.72 7.65
N ASP A 86 -0.19 -3.55 8.82
CA ASP A 86 -1.65 -3.48 9.01
C ASP A 86 -2.28 -2.25 8.31
N PHE A 87 -1.47 -1.25 7.98
CA PHE A 87 -1.88 -0.02 7.29
C PHE A 87 -1.41 0.03 5.83
N THR A 88 -1.28 -1.13 5.20
CA THR A 88 -0.81 -1.28 3.80
C THR A 88 -1.60 -0.41 2.82
N VAL A 89 -2.91 -0.26 3.01
CA VAL A 89 -3.75 0.57 2.14
C VAL A 89 -3.39 2.06 2.18
N GLU A 90 -2.92 2.57 3.32
CA GLU A 90 -2.44 3.95 3.43
C GLU A 90 -1.18 4.16 2.58
N VAL A 91 -0.28 3.15 2.54
CA VAL A 91 0.91 3.16 1.68
C VAL A 91 0.51 3.09 0.20
N GLU A 92 -0.40 2.18 -0.17
CA GLU A 92 -0.92 2.03 -1.54
C GLU A 92 -1.56 3.32 -2.05
N ARG A 93 -2.40 3.96 -1.22
CA ARG A 93 -3.03 5.26 -1.55
C ARG A 93 -2.01 6.36 -1.79
N SER A 94 -1.01 6.42 -0.93
CA SER A 94 0.04 7.42 -1.03
C SER A 94 0.88 7.21 -2.28
N LEU A 95 1.37 5.99 -2.51
CA LEU A 95 2.21 5.67 -3.66
C LEU A 95 1.50 5.92 -5.01
N ARG A 96 0.16 5.76 -5.06
CA ARG A 96 -0.62 6.01 -6.29
C ARG A 96 -0.56 7.47 -6.75
N VAL A 97 -0.36 8.39 -5.83
CA VAL A 97 -0.37 9.84 -6.11
C VAL A 97 1.00 10.49 -6.05
N LEU A 98 2.06 9.70 -5.82
CA LEU A 98 3.43 10.18 -5.74
C LEU A 98 4.14 10.09 -7.10
N ASP A 99 5.01 11.06 -7.35
CA ASP A 99 5.89 11.08 -8.51
C ASP A 99 7.26 10.51 -8.17
N GLY A 100 7.64 10.47 -6.90
CA GLY A 100 8.89 9.89 -6.43
C GLY A 100 8.82 9.48 -4.96
N ALA A 101 9.82 8.75 -4.48
CA ALA A 101 9.88 8.29 -3.11
C ALA A 101 11.30 8.31 -2.53
N ILE A 102 11.39 8.31 -1.21
CA ILE A 102 12.62 8.07 -0.45
C ILE A 102 12.45 6.76 0.30
N LEU A 103 13.30 5.78 0.00
CA LEU A 103 13.40 4.53 0.75
C LEU A 103 14.49 4.70 1.81
N VAL A 104 14.08 4.76 3.08
CA VAL A 104 14.99 4.91 4.21
C VAL A 104 15.40 3.54 4.76
N LEU A 105 16.69 3.27 4.78
CA LEU A 105 17.26 2.05 5.35
C LEU A 105 18.05 2.37 6.61
N CYS A 106 18.07 1.43 7.56
CA CYS A 106 18.97 1.51 8.70
C CYS A 106 20.35 0.99 8.30
N SER A 107 21.43 1.73 8.59
CA SER A 107 22.81 1.32 8.27
C SER A 107 23.24 -0.01 8.93
N VAL A 108 22.64 -0.34 10.07
CA VAL A 108 22.89 -1.60 10.80
C VAL A 108 21.98 -2.72 10.29
N GLY A 109 20.65 -2.44 10.23
CA GLY A 109 19.63 -3.43 9.83
C GLY A 109 19.61 -3.75 8.34
N GLY A 110 20.06 -2.83 7.47
CA GLY A 110 20.00 -3.02 6.02
C GLY A 110 18.57 -3.06 5.48
N VAL A 111 18.33 -3.96 4.51
CA VAL A 111 17.01 -4.22 3.93
C VAL A 111 16.26 -5.21 4.80
N GLN A 112 15.19 -4.74 5.43
CA GLN A 112 14.31 -5.50 6.31
C GLN A 112 12.96 -5.79 5.62
N SER A 113 12.10 -6.59 6.26
CA SER A 113 10.84 -7.11 5.66
C SER A 113 9.94 -6.04 5.08
N GLN A 114 9.69 -4.97 5.82
CA GLN A 114 8.83 -3.87 5.32
C GLN A 114 9.47 -3.12 4.17
N SER A 115 10.80 -3.04 4.11
CA SER A 115 11.50 -2.46 2.95
C SER A 115 11.20 -3.25 1.68
N ILE A 116 11.09 -4.58 1.77
CA ILE A 116 10.75 -5.46 0.64
C ILE A 116 9.30 -5.21 0.19
N THR A 117 8.37 -5.12 1.15
CA THR A 117 6.95 -4.87 0.86
C THR A 117 6.75 -3.52 0.19
N VAL A 118 7.33 -2.46 0.76
CA VAL A 118 7.25 -1.11 0.19
C VAL A 118 7.92 -1.03 -1.18
N ASP A 119 9.07 -1.69 -1.39
CA ASP A 119 9.72 -1.75 -2.70
C ASP A 119 8.83 -2.41 -3.76
N ARG A 120 8.15 -3.52 -3.40
CA ARG A 120 7.17 -4.18 -4.29
C ARG A 120 6.04 -3.24 -4.67
N GLN A 121 5.52 -2.47 -3.72
CA GLN A 121 4.48 -1.47 -3.95
C GLN A 121 4.99 -0.32 -4.85
N MET A 122 6.19 0.21 -4.60
CA MET A 122 6.81 1.23 -5.46
C MET A 122 6.99 0.73 -6.89
N LYS A 123 7.41 -0.54 -7.09
CA LYS A 123 7.52 -1.17 -8.40
C LYS A 123 6.15 -1.29 -9.10
N ARG A 124 5.09 -1.68 -8.37
CA ARG A 124 3.72 -1.76 -8.90
C ARG A 124 3.25 -0.43 -9.49
N TYR A 125 3.47 0.66 -8.76
CA TYR A 125 3.06 2.00 -9.19
C TYR A 125 4.11 2.73 -10.03
N LYS A 126 5.21 2.06 -10.39
CA LYS A 126 6.33 2.65 -11.17
C LYS A 126 6.83 3.97 -10.55
N VAL A 127 6.99 4.01 -9.23
CA VAL A 127 7.47 5.19 -8.50
C VAL A 127 8.99 5.18 -8.45
N PRO A 128 9.67 6.15 -9.09
CA PRO A 128 11.11 6.35 -8.96
C PRO A 128 11.51 6.64 -7.53
N ARG A 129 12.70 6.23 -7.11
CA ARG A 129 13.10 6.39 -5.70
C ARG A 129 14.57 6.73 -5.52
N LEU A 130 14.84 7.44 -4.44
CA LEU A 130 16.15 7.59 -3.85
C LEU A 130 16.26 6.69 -2.62
N VAL A 131 17.45 6.22 -2.31
CA VAL A 131 17.72 5.49 -1.06
C VAL A 131 18.50 6.38 -0.11
N PHE A 132 18.08 6.43 1.16
CA PHE A 132 18.79 7.10 2.23
C PHE A 132 19.18 6.10 3.33
N ILE A 133 20.48 5.80 3.43
CA ILE A 133 21.01 4.94 4.50
C ILE A 133 21.21 5.81 5.73
N ASN A 134 20.30 5.65 6.68
CA ASN A 134 20.20 6.44 7.91
C ASN A 134 20.92 5.75 9.07
N LYS A 135 21.13 6.50 10.16
CA LYS A 135 21.76 6.02 11.42
C LYS A 135 23.22 5.60 11.25
N MET A 136 23.97 6.30 10.39
CA MET A 136 25.42 6.10 10.22
C MET A 136 26.24 6.34 11.49
N ASP A 137 25.61 6.93 12.52
CA ASP A 137 26.16 7.17 13.86
C ASP A 137 26.04 5.98 14.82
N ARG A 138 25.37 4.89 14.41
CA ARG A 138 25.19 3.72 15.29
C ARG A 138 26.34 2.74 15.18
N THR A 139 26.63 2.06 16.30
CA THR A 139 27.59 0.94 16.33
C THR A 139 27.15 -0.17 15.38
N GLY A 140 28.06 -0.65 14.54
CA GLY A 140 27.78 -1.62 13.49
C GLY A 140 27.23 -1.01 12.19
N ALA A 141 27.30 0.32 12.02
CA ALA A 141 26.86 0.99 10.79
C ALA A 141 27.73 0.59 9.58
N ASP A 142 27.12 -0.01 8.57
CA ASP A 142 27.76 -0.42 7.33
C ASP A 142 26.88 -0.08 6.11
N TYR A 143 27.26 0.95 5.36
CA TYR A 143 26.53 1.33 4.14
C TYR A 143 26.73 0.31 3.02
N GLN A 144 27.86 -0.40 2.98
CA GLN A 144 28.14 -1.40 1.94
C GLN A 144 27.23 -2.62 2.07
N LYS A 145 26.84 -2.98 3.31
CA LYS A 145 25.79 -3.96 3.56
C LYS A 145 24.48 -3.52 2.91
N GLY A 146 24.06 -2.27 3.15
CA GLY A 146 22.87 -1.70 2.51
C GLY A 146 22.92 -1.78 0.98
N MET A 147 24.05 -1.40 0.37
CA MET A 147 24.27 -1.48 -1.07
C MET A 147 24.18 -2.92 -1.61
N ARG A 148 24.75 -3.88 -0.92
CA ARG A 148 24.69 -5.30 -1.28
C ARG A 148 23.28 -5.83 -1.20
N GLU A 149 22.59 -5.58 -0.09
CA GLU A 149 21.22 -6.07 0.12
C GLU A 149 20.17 -5.43 -0.79
N LEU A 150 20.36 -4.19 -1.22
CA LEU A 150 19.54 -3.57 -2.27
C LEU A 150 19.60 -4.37 -3.58
N ARG A 151 20.78 -4.90 -3.94
CA ARG A 151 20.95 -5.77 -5.12
C ARG A 151 20.34 -7.15 -4.89
N GLU A 152 20.70 -7.79 -3.80
CA GLU A 152 20.38 -9.20 -3.55
C GLU A 152 18.92 -9.42 -3.15
N LYS A 153 18.37 -8.57 -2.26
CA LYS A 153 17.02 -8.74 -1.70
C LYS A 153 15.94 -7.98 -2.49
N LEU A 154 16.27 -6.80 -3.05
CA LEU A 154 15.30 -5.98 -3.78
C LEU A 154 15.46 -6.04 -5.30
N ASN A 155 16.53 -6.69 -5.80
CA ASN A 155 16.86 -6.70 -7.23
C ASN A 155 16.87 -5.28 -7.82
N LEU A 156 17.56 -4.35 -7.14
CA LEU A 156 17.77 -2.98 -7.57
C LEU A 156 19.20 -2.80 -8.04
N ASN A 157 19.46 -1.76 -8.82
CA ASN A 157 20.80 -1.32 -9.20
C ASN A 157 21.18 -0.06 -8.38
N PRO A 158 21.72 -0.20 -7.16
CA PRO A 158 22.12 0.94 -6.35
C PRO A 158 23.46 1.50 -6.79
N VAL A 159 23.51 2.83 -6.95
CA VAL A 159 24.73 3.58 -7.23
C VAL A 159 24.97 4.56 -6.07
N ALA A 160 26.13 4.43 -5.40
CA ALA A 160 26.48 5.32 -4.30
C ALA A 160 26.86 6.70 -4.83
N MET A 161 26.14 7.74 -4.39
CA MET A 161 26.47 9.14 -4.72
C MET A 161 27.46 9.73 -3.73
N GLN A 162 27.63 9.08 -2.59
CA GLN A 162 28.42 9.55 -1.45
C GLN A 162 29.15 8.40 -0.76
N ILE A 163 30.22 8.72 -0.04
CA ILE A 163 30.81 7.83 0.96
C ILE A 163 30.89 8.55 2.31
N PRO A 164 30.84 7.83 3.46
CA PRO A 164 30.89 8.46 4.77
C PRO A 164 32.28 8.91 5.15
N ILE A 165 32.36 10.00 5.91
CA ILE A 165 33.56 10.45 6.63
C ILE A 165 33.45 9.92 8.06
N GLY A 166 34.24 8.89 8.37
CA GLY A 166 34.11 8.17 9.64
C GLY A 166 32.90 7.24 9.67
N ALA A 167 32.76 6.52 10.75
CA ALA A 167 31.64 5.61 11.00
C ALA A 167 31.30 5.60 12.48
N GLU A 168 30.08 5.19 12.81
CA GLU A 168 29.57 5.08 14.19
C GLU A 168 29.65 6.42 14.93
N ASP A 169 30.19 6.44 16.14
CA ASP A 169 30.39 7.66 16.95
C ASP A 169 31.31 8.69 16.28
N LYS A 170 32.14 8.25 15.35
CA LYS A 170 33.04 9.08 14.54
C LYS A 170 32.48 9.52 13.20
N PHE A 171 31.21 9.30 12.95
CA PHE A 171 30.57 9.77 11.73
C PHE A 171 30.48 11.31 11.73
N GLU A 172 31.27 11.96 10.90
CA GLU A 172 31.41 13.42 10.84
C GLU A 172 30.68 14.07 9.67
N GLY A 173 30.64 13.40 8.53
CA GLY A 173 30.09 13.95 7.29
C GLY A 173 30.09 12.97 6.14
N VAL A 174 30.00 13.48 4.92
CA VAL A 174 29.99 12.69 3.69
C VAL A 174 30.90 13.30 2.64
N ILE A 175 31.50 12.46 1.81
CA ILE A 175 32.18 12.87 0.58
C ILE A 175 31.20 12.67 -0.57
N ASP A 176 30.95 13.73 -1.31
CA ASP A 176 30.13 13.71 -2.52
C ASP A 176 31.03 13.29 -3.70
N LEU A 177 30.65 12.19 -4.35
CA LEU A 177 31.44 11.60 -5.43
C LEU A 177 31.29 12.32 -6.77
N ILE A 178 30.31 13.23 -6.90
CA ILE A 178 30.15 14.05 -8.11
C ILE A 178 31.07 15.25 -8.06
N THR A 179 31.04 16.00 -6.94
CA THR A 179 31.86 17.21 -6.77
C THR A 179 33.26 16.92 -6.25
N MET A 180 33.53 15.72 -5.77
CA MET A 180 34.76 15.30 -5.10
C MET A 180 35.15 16.23 -3.95
N LYS A 181 34.20 16.52 -3.09
CA LYS A 181 34.34 17.38 -1.93
C LYS A 181 33.79 16.74 -0.67
N ALA A 182 34.35 17.09 0.46
CA ALA A 182 33.88 16.69 1.78
C ALA A 182 32.87 17.69 2.32
N TYR A 183 31.76 17.20 2.86
CA TYR A 183 30.71 18.02 3.46
C TYR A 183 30.54 17.66 4.94
N TYR A 184 30.67 18.66 5.78
CA TYR A 184 30.48 18.61 7.23
C TYR A 184 29.23 19.41 7.60
N PHE A 185 28.59 19.05 8.70
CA PHE A 185 27.34 19.64 9.12
C PHE A 185 27.55 20.21 10.53
N ASP A 186 27.84 21.50 10.59
CA ASP A 186 28.20 22.22 11.79
C ASP A 186 26.98 22.94 12.40
N GLY A 187 27.13 23.38 13.66
CA GLY A 187 26.04 23.94 14.46
C GLY A 187 25.31 22.90 15.31
N ASP A 188 24.57 23.34 16.31
CA ASP A 188 23.85 22.48 17.25
C ASP A 188 22.82 21.59 16.56
N ARG A 189 22.35 22.03 15.39
CA ARG A 189 21.33 21.34 14.59
C ARG A 189 21.80 21.03 13.16
N GLY A 190 23.12 21.07 12.91
CA GLY A 190 23.69 20.81 11.59
C GLY A 190 23.25 21.79 10.51
N GLU A 191 22.88 23.01 10.89
CA GLU A 191 22.32 24.03 9.98
C GLU A 191 23.33 24.62 9.01
N THR A 192 24.61 24.58 9.34
CA THR A 192 25.70 25.08 8.48
C THR A 192 26.38 23.94 7.75
N VAL A 193 26.22 23.89 6.44
CA VAL A 193 26.93 22.94 5.59
C VAL A 193 28.26 23.54 5.20
N ARG A 194 29.36 22.94 5.69
CA ARG A 194 30.74 23.35 5.41
C ARG A 194 31.36 22.42 4.39
N GLU A 195 31.88 23.01 3.33
CA GLU A 195 32.54 22.31 2.23
C GLU A 195 34.06 22.41 2.40
N GLU A 196 34.74 21.26 2.26
CA GLU A 196 36.21 21.16 2.35
C GLU A 196 36.79 20.18 1.32
N ALA A 197 38.10 20.19 1.21
CA ALA A 197 38.82 19.16 0.46
C ALA A 197 38.65 17.78 1.13
N ILE A 198 38.72 16.72 0.35
CA ILE A 198 38.67 15.36 0.86
C ILE A 198 39.86 15.11 1.79
N PRO A 199 39.61 14.52 2.98
CA PRO A 199 40.71 14.15 3.89
C PRO A 199 41.74 13.21 3.19
N ALA A 200 43.03 13.49 3.31
CA ALA A 200 44.09 12.77 2.63
C ALA A 200 44.05 11.24 2.76
N GLY A 201 43.50 10.74 3.89
CA GLY A 201 43.33 9.29 4.10
C GLY A 201 42.17 8.66 3.31
N LEU A 202 41.28 9.47 2.73
CA LEU A 202 40.07 9.00 2.02
C LEU A 202 40.10 9.31 0.51
N GLU A 203 41.11 10.04 0.04
CA GLU A 203 41.23 10.42 -1.39
C GLU A 203 41.21 9.21 -2.33
N ALA A 204 42.02 8.19 -2.04
CA ALA A 204 42.12 6.99 -2.88
C ALA A 204 40.82 6.19 -2.89
N GLU A 205 40.12 6.11 -1.75
CA GLU A 205 38.81 5.45 -1.67
C GLU A 205 37.75 6.24 -2.44
N ALA A 206 37.73 7.56 -2.27
CA ALA A 206 36.81 8.45 -2.98
C ALA A 206 36.98 8.33 -4.50
N GLN A 207 38.21 8.35 -4.97
CA GLN A 207 38.53 8.19 -6.40
C GLN A 207 38.03 6.84 -6.94
N LYS A 208 38.33 5.75 -6.23
CA LYS A 208 37.87 4.40 -6.62
C LYS A 208 36.32 4.33 -6.65
N ARG A 209 35.64 4.96 -5.66
CA ARG A 209 34.18 4.96 -5.61
C ARG A 209 33.55 5.84 -6.68
N ARG A 210 34.23 6.95 -7.04
CA ARG A 210 33.84 7.79 -8.17
C ARG A 210 33.88 7.00 -9.48
N GLU A 211 34.96 6.27 -9.74
CA GLU A 211 35.08 5.41 -10.91
C GLU A 211 33.94 4.40 -10.98
N GLN A 212 33.64 3.70 -9.87
CA GLN A 212 32.50 2.77 -9.78
C GLN A 212 31.15 3.46 -9.99
N MET A 213 30.99 4.69 -9.52
CA MET A 213 29.79 5.49 -9.75
C MET A 213 29.63 5.83 -11.23
N LEU A 214 30.70 6.30 -11.89
CA LEU A 214 30.68 6.65 -13.31
C LEU A 214 30.44 5.42 -14.20
N GLU A 215 31.07 4.28 -13.89
CA GLU A 215 30.79 3.01 -14.57
C GLU A 215 29.29 2.61 -14.42
N GLY A 216 28.73 2.75 -13.23
CA GLY A 216 27.31 2.43 -12.98
C GLY A 216 26.33 3.43 -13.60
N LEU A 217 26.78 4.62 -14.00
CA LEU A 217 25.98 5.65 -14.66
C LEU A 217 26.11 5.64 -16.19
N ALA A 218 27.18 5.03 -16.71
CA ALA A 218 27.48 5.02 -18.14
C ALA A 218 26.35 4.40 -18.99
N ASP A 219 25.59 3.44 -18.45
CA ASP A 219 24.47 2.81 -19.15
C ASP A 219 23.29 3.75 -19.41
N PHE A 220 23.27 4.94 -18.79
CA PHE A 220 22.13 5.87 -18.84
C PHE A 220 22.38 7.13 -19.67
N ASP A 221 23.60 7.30 -20.21
CA ASP A 221 23.94 8.43 -21.08
C ASP A 221 25.12 8.07 -21.99
N ASP A 222 24.89 8.08 -23.29
CA ASP A 222 25.86 7.68 -24.30
C ASP A 222 27.12 8.57 -24.27
N SER A 223 27.01 9.87 -24.01
CA SER A 223 28.13 10.79 -23.91
C SER A 223 28.97 10.51 -22.68
N LEU A 224 28.34 10.17 -21.56
CA LEU A 224 29.04 9.76 -20.35
C LEU A 224 29.77 8.44 -20.57
N MET A 225 29.13 7.49 -21.27
CA MET A 225 29.77 6.20 -21.61
C MET A 225 31.02 6.40 -22.45
N GLU A 226 30.99 7.24 -23.50
CA GLU A 226 32.15 7.54 -24.34
C GLU A 226 33.30 8.13 -23.51
N MET A 227 33.00 9.14 -22.67
CA MET A 227 34.02 9.78 -21.81
C MET A 227 34.67 8.79 -20.83
N VAL A 228 33.83 7.94 -20.17
CA VAL A 228 34.34 6.91 -19.25
C VAL A 228 35.25 5.91 -19.96
N LEU A 229 34.89 5.48 -21.18
CA LEU A 229 35.73 4.56 -22.00
C LEU A 229 37.03 5.18 -22.46
N GLU A 230 37.04 6.48 -22.77
CA GLU A 230 38.21 7.23 -23.18
C GLU A 230 39.10 7.68 -22.01
N GLY A 231 38.60 7.52 -20.77
CA GLY A 231 39.27 7.95 -19.54
C GLY A 231 39.25 9.47 -19.35
N GLU A 232 38.28 10.15 -19.97
CA GLU A 232 38.10 11.58 -19.83
C GLU A 232 37.25 11.89 -18.58
N GLU A 233 37.46 13.07 -17.98
CA GLU A 233 36.71 13.53 -16.79
C GLU A 233 35.40 14.19 -17.23
N PRO A 234 34.22 13.61 -16.88
CA PRO A 234 32.94 14.18 -17.26
C PRO A 234 32.60 15.41 -16.40
N SER A 235 31.83 16.32 -16.97
CA SER A 235 31.30 17.48 -16.23
C SER A 235 30.27 17.05 -15.18
N GLU A 236 30.15 17.82 -14.08
CA GLU A 236 29.14 17.57 -13.05
C GLU A 236 27.71 17.56 -13.64
N ASP A 237 27.42 18.46 -14.60
CA ASP A 237 26.11 18.54 -15.25
C ASP A 237 25.76 17.27 -16.03
N LEU A 238 26.74 16.68 -16.74
CA LEU A 238 26.55 15.42 -17.47
C LEU A 238 26.28 14.27 -16.50
N ILE A 239 27.05 14.19 -15.40
CA ILE A 239 26.81 13.19 -14.36
C ILE A 239 25.40 13.34 -13.76
N HIS A 240 24.97 14.57 -13.47
CA HIS A 240 23.63 14.84 -12.95
C HIS A 240 22.53 14.43 -13.93
N GLN A 241 22.73 14.62 -15.25
CA GLN A 241 21.79 14.20 -16.29
C GLN A 241 21.68 12.66 -16.33
N ALA A 242 22.81 11.94 -16.31
CA ALA A 242 22.82 10.49 -16.28
C ALA A 242 22.13 9.92 -15.02
N VAL A 243 22.39 10.50 -13.84
CA VAL A 243 21.69 10.10 -12.60
C VAL A 243 20.16 10.28 -12.75
N LYS A 244 19.72 11.43 -13.27
CA LYS A 244 18.29 11.70 -13.46
C LYS A 244 17.67 10.75 -14.48
N ALA A 245 18.36 10.45 -15.58
CA ALA A 245 17.91 9.49 -16.58
C ALA A 245 17.75 8.09 -15.98
N GLY A 246 18.75 7.60 -15.24
CA GLY A 246 18.69 6.29 -14.57
C GLY A 246 17.61 6.18 -13.48
N VAL A 247 17.31 7.28 -12.77
CA VAL A 247 16.18 7.31 -11.81
C VAL A 247 14.84 7.24 -12.54
N ASN A 248 14.67 8.02 -13.60
CA ASN A 248 13.41 8.09 -14.36
C ASN A 248 13.16 6.81 -15.17
N SER A 249 14.18 6.08 -15.60
CA SER A 249 14.02 4.76 -16.24
C SER A 249 13.60 3.66 -15.27
N LEU A 250 13.64 3.89 -13.94
CA LEU A 250 13.43 2.91 -12.87
C LEU A 250 14.52 1.81 -12.79
N GLU A 251 15.59 1.92 -13.54
CA GLU A 251 16.64 0.91 -13.64
C GLU A 251 17.77 1.13 -12.65
N MET A 252 17.86 2.33 -12.05
CA MET A 252 18.89 2.69 -11.09
C MET A 252 18.30 3.42 -9.88
N VAL A 253 18.93 3.25 -8.72
CA VAL A 253 18.59 3.99 -7.51
C VAL A 253 19.85 4.65 -6.93
N PRO A 254 19.91 5.98 -6.86
CA PRO A 254 21.02 6.69 -6.23
C PRO A 254 20.90 6.57 -4.71
N VAL A 255 22.04 6.28 -4.08
CA VAL A 255 22.13 6.04 -2.64
C VAL A 255 22.87 7.18 -1.96
N PHE A 256 22.19 7.78 -0.98
CA PHE A 256 22.71 8.81 -0.07
C PHE A 256 22.81 8.25 1.34
N MET A 257 23.56 8.90 2.21
CA MET A 257 23.71 8.43 3.58
C MET A 257 23.84 9.58 4.58
N GLY A 258 23.52 9.25 5.84
CA GLY A 258 23.57 10.24 6.91
C GLY A 258 23.08 9.72 8.25
N SER A 259 22.90 10.65 9.17
CA SER A 259 22.24 10.43 10.43
C SER A 259 21.23 11.55 10.68
N ALA A 260 19.96 11.25 10.51
CA ALA A 260 18.89 12.21 10.82
C ALA A 260 18.91 12.62 12.29
N PHE A 261 19.24 11.70 13.21
CA PHE A 261 19.36 11.99 14.65
C PHE A 261 20.50 12.96 14.95
N LYS A 262 21.64 12.82 14.29
CA LYS A 262 22.80 13.71 14.44
C LYS A 262 22.76 14.93 13.51
N ASN A 263 21.65 15.12 12.77
CA ASN A 263 21.46 16.24 11.86
C ASN A 263 22.52 16.32 10.74
N LYS A 264 22.93 15.17 10.19
CA LYS A 264 23.99 15.08 9.16
C LYS A 264 23.47 14.41 7.88
N GLY A 265 23.72 15.03 6.73
CA GLY A 265 23.42 14.48 5.40
C GLY A 265 22.01 14.81 4.85
N VAL A 266 21.11 15.39 5.64
CA VAL A 266 19.71 15.63 5.22
C VAL A 266 19.59 16.73 4.17
N GLN A 267 20.38 17.80 4.25
CA GLN A 267 20.35 18.88 3.25
C GLN A 267 20.80 18.38 1.87
N LYS A 268 21.79 17.48 1.81
CA LYS A 268 22.22 16.84 0.56
C LYS A 268 21.16 15.91 -0.03
N LEU A 269 20.35 15.28 0.83
CA LEU A 269 19.18 14.52 0.39
C LEU A 269 18.11 15.46 -0.19
N LEU A 270 17.86 16.63 0.42
CA LEU A 270 16.93 17.63 -0.12
C LEU A 270 17.37 18.14 -1.50
N ASP A 271 18.67 18.40 -1.68
CA ASP A 271 19.22 18.77 -2.99
C ASP A 271 19.01 17.64 -4.02
N ALA A 272 19.18 16.39 -3.61
CA ALA A 272 18.98 15.22 -4.47
C ALA A 272 17.49 15.04 -4.87
N ILE A 273 16.55 15.27 -3.95
CA ILE A 273 15.11 15.20 -4.21
C ILE A 273 14.72 16.13 -5.35
N ILE A 274 15.11 17.41 -5.26
CA ILE A 274 14.74 18.41 -6.27
C ILE A 274 15.46 18.18 -7.60
N ARG A 275 16.63 17.56 -7.59
CA ARG A 275 17.47 17.36 -8.77
C ARG A 275 17.12 16.08 -9.52
N TYR A 276 16.86 14.96 -8.84
CA TYR A 276 16.77 13.64 -9.46
C TYR A 276 15.36 13.05 -9.49
N LEU A 277 14.50 13.33 -8.49
CA LEU A 277 13.13 12.84 -8.56
C LEU A 277 12.33 13.62 -9.61
N PRO A 278 11.44 12.93 -10.35
CA PRO A 278 10.67 13.57 -11.40
C PRO A 278 9.69 14.61 -10.85
N SER A 279 9.46 15.62 -11.64
CA SER A 279 8.32 16.53 -11.48
C SER A 279 7.03 15.88 -12.01
N PRO A 280 5.85 16.42 -11.72
CA PRO A 280 4.59 15.97 -12.34
C PRO A 280 4.63 15.92 -13.88
N GLU A 281 5.42 16.77 -14.54
CA GLU A 281 5.59 16.77 -16.00
C GLU A 281 6.41 15.60 -16.51
N GLU A 282 7.24 15.00 -15.65
CA GLU A 282 8.14 13.89 -15.98
C GLU A 282 7.65 12.56 -15.43
N ALA A 283 6.53 12.55 -14.68
CA ALA A 283 6.01 11.39 -14.00
C ALA A 283 5.49 10.32 -14.95
N LEU A 284 5.72 9.04 -14.62
CA LEU A 284 5.37 7.88 -15.44
C LEU A 284 3.91 7.39 -15.27
N ASN A 285 3.20 7.86 -14.25
CA ASN A 285 1.89 7.31 -13.84
C ASN A 285 0.72 8.21 -14.22
N LEU A 286 0.77 8.83 -15.39
CA LEU A 286 -0.22 9.78 -15.87
C LEU A 286 -1.22 9.13 -16.84
N SER A 287 -1.85 8.02 -16.43
CA SER A 287 -2.86 7.33 -17.25
C SER A 287 -4.24 7.26 -16.57
N ALA A 288 -5.28 7.35 -17.39
CA ALA A 288 -6.67 7.16 -17.02
C ALA A 288 -7.37 6.29 -18.06
N THR A 289 -8.56 5.81 -17.73
CA THR A 289 -9.45 5.14 -18.67
C THR A 289 -10.57 6.10 -19.04
N ASP A 290 -10.78 6.33 -20.30
CA ASP A 290 -11.95 7.01 -20.81
C ASP A 290 -13.17 6.09 -20.67
N LEU A 291 -14.14 6.47 -19.84
CA LEU A 291 -15.31 5.65 -19.54
C LEU A 291 -16.31 5.56 -20.70
N ASP A 292 -16.25 6.48 -21.64
CA ASP A 292 -17.16 6.49 -22.81
C ASP A 292 -16.67 5.56 -23.92
N THR A 293 -15.34 5.45 -24.08
CA THR A 293 -14.72 4.62 -25.12
C THR A 293 -14.10 3.33 -24.60
N GLY A 294 -13.82 3.24 -23.29
CA GLY A 294 -13.07 2.16 -22.64
C GLY A 294 -11.55 2.17 -22.94
N GLY A 295 -11.07 3.18 -23.64
CA GLY A 295 -9.66 3.31 -24.03
C GLY A 295 -8.79 3.92 -22.93
N LYS A 296 -7.48 3.60 -22.94
CA LYS A 296 -6.50 4.30 -22.09
C LYS A 296 -6.18 5.69 -22.66
N VAL A 297 -6.13 6.67 -21.77
CA VAL A 297 -5.80 8.07 -22.07
C VAL A 297 -4.62 8.50 -21.22
N GLU A 298 -3.67 9.19 -21.83
CA GLU A 298 -2.57 9.83 -21.10
C GLU A 298 -3.02 11.20 -20.59
N LEU A 299 -2.81 11.45 -19.29
CA LEU A 299 -3.11 12.73 -18.68
C LEU A 299 -1.92 13.67 -18.83
N LEU A 300 -2.20 14.90 -19.28
CA LEU A 300 -1.17 15.92 -19.47
C LEU A 300 -1.17 16.91 -18.29
N PRO A 301 -0.07 17.06 -17.56
CA PRO A 301 -0.01 17.94 -16.39
C PRO A 301 0.08 19.42 -16.78
N LYS A 302 -0.96 19.92 -17.45
CA LYS A 302 -1.09 21.30 -17.90
C LYS A 302 -2.37 21.92 -17.34
N ASP A 303 -2.28 23.19 -16.93
CA ASP A 303 -3.36 23.93 -16.28
C ASP A 303 -4.52 24.30 -17.24
N ASP A 304 -4.25 24.36 -18.54
CA ASP A 304 -5.22 24.70 -19.59
C ASP A 304 -6.03 23.52 -20.13
N MET A 305 -5.75 22.31 -19.66
CA MET A 305 -6.51 21.11 -19.99
C MET A 305 -7.79 21.00 -19.16
N PRO A 306 -8.80 20.22 -19.62
CA PRO A 306 -9.96 19.89 -18.79
C PRO A 306 -9.54 19.22 -17.48
N LEU A 307 -10.18 19.57 -16.35
CA LEU A 307 -9.83 19.05 -15.05
C LEU A 307 -9.97 17.54 -14.99
N CYS A 308 -8.93 16.86 -14.48
CA CYS A 308 -8.97 15.49 -13.98
C CYS A 308 -8.18 15.41 -12.68
N CYS A 309 -8.86 15.00 -11.60
CA CYS A 309 -8.23 14.84 -10.29
C CYS A 309 -8.79 13.63 -9.54
N MET A 310 -8.02 13.08 -8.61
CA MET A 310 -8.39 11.88 -7.84
C MET A 310 -8.35 12.16 -6.33
N ALA A 311 -9.44 11.81 -5.65
CA ALA A 311 -9.50 11.77 -4.20
C ALA A 311 -8.81 10.50 -3.69
N PHE A 312 -7.66 10.63 -3.05
CA PHE A 312 -6.90 9.47 -2.58
C PHE A 312 -7.04 9.20 -1.09
N LYS A 313 -7.39 10.22 -0.30
CA LYS A 313 -7.59 10.09 1.15
C LYS A 313 -8.73 10.97 1.62
N ILE A 314 -9.47 10.45 2.58
CA ILE A 314 -10.60 11.14 3.21
C ILE A 314 -10.37 11.10 4.72
N THR A 315 -10.57 12.25 5.38
CA THR A 315 -10.61 12.34 6.84
C THR A 315 -11.85 13.11 7.28
N ASP A 316 -12.44 12.72 8.40
CA ASP A 316 -13.55 13.46 9.01
C ASP A 316 -13.02 14.33 10.15
N GLU A 317 -13.33 15.60 10.10
CA GLU A 317 -12.87 16.54 11.08
C GLU A 317 -14.06 17.38 11.61
N GLN A 318 -13.82 18.17 12.68
CA GLN A 318 -14.86 18.97 13.32
C GLN A 318 -15.64 19.91 12.36
N PHE A 319 -15.00 20.30 11.23
CA PHE A 319 -15.58 21.22 10.23
C PHE A 319 -16.09 20.50 8.97
N GLY A 320 -16.20 19.19 8.98
CA GLY A 320 -16.68 18.36 7.88
C GLY A 320 -15.60 17.52 7.22
N GLN A 321 -16.00 16.82 6.18
CA GLN A 321 -15.10 15.95 5.40
C GLN A 321 -14.00 16.75 4.72
N LEU A 322 -12.77 16.33 4.93
CA LEU A 322 -11.58 16.78 4.23
C LEU A 322 -11.17 15.69 3.22
N THR A 323 -11.20 16.03 1.96
CA THR A 323 -10.90 15.12 0.85
C THR A 323 -9.57 15.51 0.21
N TYR A 324 -8.51 14.74 0.47
CA TYR A 324 -7.20 14.95 -0.15
C TYR A 324 -7.24 14.52 -1.61
N THR A 325 -6.78 15.39 -2.47
CA THR A 325 -6.95 15.25 -3.93
C THR A 325 -5.65 15.57 -4.64
N ARG A 326 -5.25 14.70 -5.57
CA ARG A 326 -4.18 14.95 -6.55
C ARG A 326 -4.81 15.47 -7.84
N ILE A 327 -4.34 16.63 -8.33
CA ILE A 327 -4.71 17.16 -9.63
C ILE A 327 -3.71 16.63 -10.67
N TYR A 328 -4.19 15.87 -11.66
CA TYR A 328 -3.36 15.32 -12.71
C TYR A 328 -3.27 16.27 -13.91
N GLN A 329 -4.38 16.89 -14.29
CA GLN A 329 -4.44 17.91 -15.35
C GLN A 329 -5.54 18.93 -15.05
N GLY A 330 -5.44 20.09 -15.66
CA GLY A 330 -6.39 21.18 -15.49
C GLY A 330 -6.21 21.98 -14.21
N THR A 331 -7.11 22.89 -13.97
CA THR A 331 -7.11 23.78 -12.80
C THR A 331 -8.41 23.61 -12.04
N LEU A 332 -8.33 23.40 -10.72
CA LEU A 332 -9.47 23.33 -9.82
C LEU A 332 -9.67 24.68 -9.12
N LYS A 333 -10.89 25.21 -9.17
CA LYS A 333 -11.22 26.51 -8.58
C LYS A 333 -12.30 26.39 -7.51
N LYS A 334 -12.18 27.21 -6.47
CA LYS A 334 -13.21 27.36 -5.44
C LYS A 334 -14.53 27.80 -6.05
N GLY A 335 -15.63 27.14 -5.68
CA GLY A 335 -16.97 27.42 -6.17
C GLY A 335 -17.34 26.75 -7.48
N GLU A 336 -16.41 26.12 -8.17
CA GLU A 336 -16.62 25.36 -9.40
C GLU A 336 -17.41 24.07 -9.17
N SER A 337 -18.08 23.60 -10.20
CA SER A 337 -18.79 22.31 -10.20
C SER A 337 -17.98 21.28 -10.94
N ILE A 338 -17.73 20.15 -10.32
CA ILE A 338 -17.01 18.99 -10.86
C ILE A 338 -17.89 17.75 -10.85
N VAL A 339 -17.60 16.77 -11.68
CA VAL A 339 -18.37 15.52 -11.79
C VAL A 339 -17.58 14.39 -11.17
N ASN A 340 -18.19 13.69 -10.22
CA ASN A 340 -17.68 12.40 -9.75
C ASN A 340 -17.99 11.34 -10.81
N THR A 341 -16.97 10.82 -11.50
CA THR A 341 -17.16 9.95 -12.67
C THR A 341 -17.71 8.58 -12.31
N ARG A 342 -17.47 8.08 -11.08
CA ARG A 342 -18.05 6.81 -10.61
C ARG A 342 -19.56 6.91 -10.36
N THR A 343 -20.03 8.03 -9.82
CA THR A 343 -21.45 8.19 -9.43
C THR A 343 -22.27 9.03 -10.41
N GLY A 344 -21.62 9.72 -11.34
CA GLY A 344 -22.23 10.68 -12.26
C GLY A 344 -22.75 11.96 -11.58
N LYS A 345 -22.51 12.16 -10.29
CA LYS A 345 -23.03 13.30 -9.52
C LYS A 345 -22.15 14.54 -9.69
N LYS A 346 -22.80 15.68 -9.93
CA LYS A 346 -22.15 16.99 -9.87
C LYS A 346 -21.97 17.41 -8.42
N VAL A 347 -20.77 17.83 -8.09
CA VAL A 347 -20.40 18.30 -6.74
C VAL A 347 -19.80 19.70 -6.86
N ARG A 348 -20.26 20.62 -6.01
CA ARG A 348 -19.70 21.97 -5.94
C ARG A 348 -18.54 22.01 -4.96
N VAL A 349 -17.39 22.50 -5.40
CA VAL A 349 -16.19 22.68 -4.59
C VAL A 349 -16.39 23.88 -3.65
N GLY A 350 -16.59 23.60 -2.37
CA GLY A 350 -16.85 24.65 -1.37
C GLY A 350 -15.60 25.46 -1.01
N ARG A 351 -14.60 24.82 -0.47
CA ARG A 351 -13.31 25.39 -0.08
C ARG A 351 -12.17 24.51 -0.53
N LEU A 352 -11.08 25.15 -0.96
CA LEU A 352 -9.80 24.49 -1.22
C LEU A 352 -8.80 24.87 -0.17
N VAL A 353 -8.03 23.91 0.32
CA VAL A 353 -6.99 24.14 1.31
C VAL A 353 -5.70 23.42 0.92
N ARG A 354 -4.58 24.07 1.16
CA ARG A 354 -3.26 23.44 1.16
C ARG A 354 -2.93 23.03 2.58
N MET A 355 -2.50 21.82 2.75
CA MET A 355 -2.17 21.27 4.05
C MET A 355 -0.71 21.54 4.41
N HIS A 356 -0.48 21.93 5.63
CA HIS A 356 0.83 22.14 6.21
C HIS A 356 0.87 21.45 7.57
N ALA A 357 0.99 20.12 7.53
CA ALA A 357 0.79 19.29 8.71
C ALA A 357 -0.64 19.53 9.29
N ASN A 358 -0.78 20.16 10.45
CA ASN A 358 -2.07 20.50 11.06
C ASN A 358 -2.67 21.84 10.59
N ASP A 359 -1.85 22.70 9.98
CA ASP A 359 -2.31 24.02 9.55
C ASP A 359 -2.92 23.96 8.15
N ARG A 360 -3.90 24.82 7.91
CA ARG A 360 -4.64 24.91 6.66
C ARG A 360 -4.51 26.29 6.07
N GLU A 361 -3.95 26.36 4.89
CA GLU A 361 -3.95 27.55 4.07
C GLU A 361 -5.11 27.52 3.09
N ASN A 362 -6.04 28.48 3.17
CA ASN A 362 -7.11 28.57 2.17
C ASN A 362 -6.52 29.10 0.86
N ILE A 363 -6.86 28.38 -0.22
CA ILE A 363 -6.47 28.75 -1.58
C ILE A 363 -7.71 28.89 -2.47
N ASP A 364 -7.64 29.72 -3.47
CA ASP A 364 -8.74 29.92 -4.41
C ASP A 364 -8.62 29.04 -5.66
N THR A 365 -7.38 28.67 -6.01
CA THR A 365 -7.08 27.85 -7.20
C THR A 365 -5.94 26.86 -6.90
N ALA A 366 -5.95 25.73 -7.59
CA ALA A 366 -4.85 24.76 -7.60
C ALA A 366 -4.72 24.17 -9.01
N GLY A 367 -3.50 24.01 -9.48
CA GLY A 367 -3.19 23.57 -10.83
C GLY A 367 -2.74 22.12 -10.94
N ALA A 368 -2.43 21.70 -12.15
CA ALA A 368 -1.90 20.38 -12.46
C ALA A 368 -0.62 20.08 -11.66
N GLY A 369 -0.54 18.86 -11.10
CA GLY A 369 0.56 18.43 -10.26
C GLY A 369 0.39 18.74 -8.78
N ASP A 370 -0.59 19.55 -8.36
CA ASP A 370 -0.79 19.87 -6.96
C ASP A 370 -1.47 18.74 -6.17
N ILE A 371 -1.12 18.65 -4.89
CA ILE A 371 -1.83 17.89 -3.87
C ILE A 371 -2.47 18.88 -2.91
N ILE A 372 -3.80 18.85 -2.84
CA ILE A 372 -4.60 19.77 -2.02
C ILE A 372 -5.70 19.01 -1.29
N ALA A 373 -6.48 19.70 -0.48
CA ALA A 373 -7.69 19.13 0.07
C ALA A 373 -8.94 19.97 -0.22
N MET A 374 -10.04 19.29 -0.50
CA MET A 374 -11.37 19.87 -0.66
C MET A 374 -12.17 19.68 0.63
N ILE A 375 -12.90 20.70 1.07
CA ILE A 375 -13.76 20.63 2.25
C ILE A 375 -15.21 20.49 1.81
N GLY A 376 -15.92 19.51 2.39
CA GLY A 376 -17.37 19.32 2.23
C GLY A 376 -17.77 18.60 0.93
N VAL A 377 -16.85 17.90 0.29
CA VAL A 377 -17.09 17.02 -0.87
C VAL A 377 -17.34 15.60 -0.38
N ASP A 378 -18.55 15.07 -0.56
CA ASP A 378 -18.89 13.69 -0.20
C ASP A 378 -18.48 12.73 -1.32
N CYS A 379 -17.51 11.85 -1.04
CA CYS A 379 -16.98 10.88 -1.98
C CYS A 379 -16.39 9.67 -1.22
N ALA A 380 -15.91 8.70 -1.98
CA ALA A 380 -15.09 7.60 -1.48
C ALA A 380 -13.62 7.79 -1.88
N SER A 381 -12.71 7.16 -1.14
CA SER A 381 -11.29 7.10 -1.51
C SER A 381 -11.13 6.37 -2.84
N GLY A 382 -10.37 6.94 -3.77
CA GLY A 382 -10.21 6.46 -5.14
C GLY A 382 -11.16 7.09 -6.17
N ASP A 383 -12.14 7.90 -5.75
CA ASP A 383 -13.04 8.57 -6.69
C ASP A 383 -12.28 9.58 -7.57
N THR A 384 -12.59 9.54 -8.88
CA THR A 384 -12.09 10.51 -9.85
C THR A 384 -13.11 11.62 -10.07
N PHE A 385 -12.64 12.86 -10.12
CA PHE A 385 -13.44 14.02 -10.47
C PHE A 385 -12.92 14.66 -11.74
N CYS A 386 -13.84 14.97 -12.63
CA CYS A 386 -13.53 15.58 -13.92
C CYS A 386 -14.37 16.83 -14.17
N ASP A 387 -13.90 17.65 -15.12
CA ASP A 387 -14.74 18.63 -15.81
C ASP A 387 -15.86 17.90 -16.61
N GLU A 388 -16.97 18.58 -16.86
CA GLU A 388 -18.09 18.03 -17.65
C GLU A 388 -17.72 17.66 -19.09
N ALA A 389 -16.60 18.18 -19.60
CA ALA A 389 -16.12 17.92 -20.94
C ALA A 389 -15.46 16.55 -21.15
N ILE A 390 -15.10 15.87 -20.08
CA ILE A 390 -14.41 14.57 -20.11
C ILE A 390 -14.99 13.61 -19.06
N ASN A 391 -14.92 12.30 -19.35
CA ASN A 391 -15.42 11.26 -18.48
C ASN A 391 -14.33 10.20 -18.23
N TYR A 392 -13.33 10.58 -17.43
CA TYR A 392 -12.16 9.74 -17.17
C TYR A 392 -12.21 9.11 -15.78
N ALA A 393 -11.65 7.91 -15.66
CA ALA A 393 -11.37 7.26 -14.38
C ALA A 393 -9.87 7.03 -14.25
N CYS A 394 -9.26 7.58 -13.20
CA CYS A 394 -7.88 7.24 -12.85
C CYS A 394 -7.80 5.76 -12.46
N GLU A 395 -6.65 5.13 -12.68
CA GLU A 395 -6.44 3.75 -12.25
C GLU A 395 -6.73 3.59 -10.76
N SER A 396 -7.45 2.52 -10.41
CA SER A 396 -7.87 2.25 -9.04
C SER A 396 -6.67 1.96 -8.13
N ILE A 397 -6.82 2.29 -6.86
CA ILE A 397 -5.89 1.89 -5.81
C ILE A 397 -6.06 0.38 -5.59
N PHE A 398 -4.96 -0.34 -5.44
CA PHE A 398 -5.01 -1.76 -5.05
C PHE A 398 -5.52 -1.86 -3.61
N VAL A 399 -6.65 -2.55 -3.43
CA VAL A 399 -7.27 -2.77 -2.13
C VAL A 399 -7.19 -4.26 -1.80
N PRO A 400 -6.33 -4.67 -0.85
CA PRO A 400 -6.25 -6.05 -0.42
C PRO A 400 -7.52 -6.48 0.32
N GLU A 401 -7.84 -7.76 0.25
CA GLU A 401 -8.97 -8.33 0.99
C GLU A 401 -8.66 -8.42 2.49
N PRO A 402 -9.63 -8.07 3.37
CA PRO A 402 -9.45 -8.18 4.80
C PRO A 402 -9.37 -9.64 5.24
N VAL A 403 -8.47 -9.94 6.17
CA VAL A 403 -8.16 -11.32 6.61
C VAL A 403 -8.67 -11.67 8.00
N ILE A 404 -9.02 -10.68 8.82
CA ILE A 404 -9.51 -10.84 10.18
C ILE A 404 -10.82 -10.08 10.39
N SER A 405 -11.69 -10.61 11.24
CA SER A 405 -12.95 -9.97 11.64
C SER A 405 -13.15 -9.99 13.16
N LEU A 406 -13.82 -8.97 13.67
CA LEU A 406 -14.27 -8.86 15.07
C LEU A 406 -15.77 -8.60 15.11
N ALA A 407 -16.47 -9.23 16.05
CA ALA A 407 -17.82 -8.83 16.39
C ALA A 407 -17.78 -7.58 17.29
N VAL A 408 -18.62 -6.59 17.02
CA VAL A 408 -18.72 -5.35 17.78
C VAL A 408 -20.16 -5.18 18.25
N ILE A 409 -20.33 -5.13 19.57
CA ILE A 409 -21.65 -5.11 20.22
C ILE A 409 -21.79 -3.78 20.98
N PRO A 410 -22.73 -2.91 20.61
CA PRO A 410 -22.95 -1.65 21.32
C PRO A 410 -23.58 -1.91 22.68
N LYS A 411 -23.14 -1.18 23.73
CA LYS A 411 -23.64 -1.36 25.09
C LYS A 411 -25.05 -0.82 25.31
N ASP A 412 -25.44 0.16 24.52
CA ASP A 412 -26.77 0.83 24.62
C ASP A 412 -27.24 1.35 23.25
N ASN A 413 -28.46 1.84 23.16
CA ASN A 413 -29.05 2.35 21.92
C ASN A 413 -28.35 3.62 21.40
N ASP A 414 -27.88 4.47 22.29
CA ASP A 414 -27.15 5.69 21.91
C ASP A 414 -25.78 5.32 21.29
N SER A 415 -25.08 4.36 21.91
CA SER A 415 -23.85 3.78 21.38
C SER A 415 -24.07 3.08 20.03
N SER A 416 -25.21 2.39 19.83
CA SER A 416 -25.59 1.78 18.56
C SER A 416 -25.71 2.81 17.44
N THR A 417 -26.37 3.94 17.71
CA THR A 417 -26.52 5.03 16.74
C THR A 417 -25.16 5.66 16.39
N ARG A 418 -24.32 5.89 17.40
CA ARG A 418 -22.97 6.46 17.23
C ARG A 418 -22.02 5.49 16.51
N MET A 419 -22.09 4.20 16.84
CA MET A 419 -21.36 3.13 16.18
C MET A 419 -21.72 3.06 14.69
N SER A 420 -23.02 3.04 14.35
CA SER A 420 -23.45 3.02 12.94
C SER A 420 -22.94 4.22 12.15
N LYS A 421 -22.92 5.41 12.76
CA LYS A 421 -22.34 6.61 12.14
C LYS A 421 -20.85 6.46 11.94
N ALA A 422 -20.11 5.97 12.94
CA ALA A 422 -18.68 5.74 12.87
C ALA A 422 -18.32 4.72 11.78
N LEU A 423 -18.98 3.56 11.77
CA LEU A 423 -18.75 2.49 10.83
C LEU A 423 -18.97 2.92 9.38
N ASN A 424 -20.08 3.62 9.11
CA ASN A 424 -20.35 4.17 7.78
C ASN A 424 -19.26 5.15 7.32
N ARG A 425 -18.67 5.86 8.25
CA ARG A 425 -17.59 6.79 7.97
C ARG A 425 -16.29 6.08 7.68
N PHE A 426 -15.92 5.13 8.53
CA PHE A 426 -14.70 4.34 8.37
C PHE A 426 -14.65 3.56 7.05
N MET A 427 -15.79 3.01 6.60
CA MET A 427 -15.88 2.37 5.27
C MET A 427 -15.63 3.34 4.10
N LYS A 428 -15.93 4.63 4.26
CA LYS A 428 -15.60 5.63 3.25
C LYS A 428 -14.13 6.05 3.31
N GLU A 429 -13.58 6.12 4.52
CA GLU A 429 -12.18 6.48 4.76
C GLU A 429 -11.23 5.36 4.32
N ASP A 430 -11.58 4.11 4.63
CA ASP A 430 -10.71 2.95 4.41
C ASP A 430 -11.44 1.83 3.66
N PRO A 431 -11.10 1.58 2.40
CA PRO A 431 -11.71 0.52 1.59
C PRO A 431 -11.37 -0.90 2.06
N THR A 432 -10.34 -1.09 2.92
CA THR A 432 -10.04 -2.40 3.53
C THR A 432 -10.85 -2.66 4.79
N PHE A 433 -11.46 -1.62 5.35
CA PHE A 433 -12.36 -1.74 6.49
C PHE A 433 -13.76 -2.08 6.01
N ARG A 434 -14.22 -3.29 6.30
CA ARG A 434 -15.56 -3.76 5.88
C ARG A 434 -16.46 -4.01 7.07
N VAL A 435 -17.74 -3.76 6.88
CA VAL A 435 -18.78 -3.99 7.89
C VAL A 435 -19.82 -4.93 7.31
N ARG A 436 -20.12 -5.98 8.04
CA ARG A 436 -21.20 -6.92 7.73
C ARG A 436 -22.08 -7.11 8.97
N ILE A 437 -23.36 -7.20 8.77
CA ILE A 437 -24.28 -7.65 9.81
C ILE A 437 -24.51 -9.13 9.59
N ASP A 438 -24.24 -9.93 10.60
CA ASP A 438 -24.55 -11.36 10.57
C ASP A 438 -26.08 -11.51 10.66
N GLU A 439 -26.68 -12.09 9.62
CA GLU A 439 -28.14 -12.18 9.49
C GLU A 439 -28.77 -13.10 10.54
N GLU A 440 -28.01 -14.05 11.08
CA GLU A 440 -28.49 -15.02 12.05
C GLU A 440 -28.39 -14.50 13.49
N SER A 441 -27.21 -13.92 13.85
CA SER A 441 -27.00 -13.40 15.22
C SER A 441 -27.41 -11.94 15.38
N GLY A 442 -27.55 -11.19 14.28
CA GLY A 442 -27.76 -9.75 14.30
C GLY A 442 -26.53 -8.93 14.74
N GLU A 443 -25.38 -9.60 14.95
CA GLU A 443 -24.17 -8.95 15.39
C GLU A 443 -23.50 -8.19 14.24
N THR A 444 -22.94 -7.02 14.55
CA THR A 444 -22.14 -6.26 13.60
C THR A 444 -20.70 -6.79 13.62
N GLN A 445 -20.24 -7.31 12.49
CA GLN A 445 -18.86 -7.73 12.28
C GLN A 445 -18.09 -6.65 11.52
N ILE A 446 -16.91 -6.29 12.01
CA ILE A 446 -15.94 -5.43 11.34
C ILE A 446 -14.76 -6.29 10.87
N SER A 447 -14.30 -6.06 9.64
CA SER A 447 -13.18 -6.82 9.04
C SER A 447 -12.07 -5.87 8.63
N GLY A 448 -10.80 -6.32 8.74
CA GLY A 448 -9.63 -5.51 8.43
C GLY A 448 -8.39 -6.35 8.16
N MET A 449 -7.24 -5.69 7.99
CA MET A 449 -5.97 -6.28 7.59
C MET A 449 -5.22 -7.00 8.73
N GLY A 450 -5.48 -6.62 9.98
CA GLY A 450 -4.80 -7.20 11.15
C GLY A 450 -5.47 -6.78 12.47
N GLU A 451 -4.99 -7.34 13.58
CA GLU A 451 -5.51 -7.03 14.92
C GLU A 451 -5.35 -5.55 15.25
N LEU A 452 -4.15 -4.99 15.03
CA LEU A 452 -3.86 -3.60 15.31
C LEU A 452 -4.75 -2.65 14.48
N HIS A 453 -5.01 -3.00 13.22
CA HIS A 453 -5.91 -2.25 12.35
C HIS A 453 -7.31 -2.12 12.97
N LEU A 454 -7.90 -3.25 13.37
CA LEU A 454 -9.24 -3.25 13.97
C LEU A 454 -9.27 -2.62 15.39
N GLU A 455 -8.22 -2.82 16.20
CA GLU A 455 -8.08 -2.14 17.49
C GLU A 455 -8.10 -0.61 17.36
N VAL A 456 -7.39 -0.08 16.37
CA VAL A 456 -7.37 1.37 16.09
C VAL A 456 -8.77 1.87 15.78
N TYR A 457 -9.55 1.18 14.93
CA TYR A 457 -10.91 1.60 14.61
C TYR A 457 -11.88 1.46 15.79
N VAL A 458 -11.74 0.44 16.60
CA VAL A 458 -12.51 0.30 17.86
C VAL A 458 -12.19 1.45 18.81
N GLU A 459 -10.92 1.81 18.95
CA GLU A 459 -10.51 2.90 19.82
C GLU A 459 -10.98 4.27 19.28
N ARG A 460 -10.92 4.47 17.95
CA ARG A 460 -11.49 5.65 17.29
C ARG A 460 -13.00 5.77 17.51
N MET A 461 -13.75 4.66 17.42
CA MET A 461 -15.20 4.65 17.75
C MET A 461 -15.46 5.18 19.16
N LYS A 462 -14.65 4.73 20.14
CA LYS A 462 -14.78 5.16 21.53
C LYS A 462 -14.38 6.63 21.73
N ARG A 463 -13.23 7.04 21.18
CA ARG A 463 -12.68 8.40 21.42
C ARG A 463 -13.38 9.48 20.59
N GLU A 464 -13.53 9.27 19.29
CA GLU A 464 -14.06 10.27 18.35
C GLU A 464 -15.59 10.35 18.37
N TYR A 465 -16.26 9.18 18.44
CA TYR A 465 -17.73 9.10 18.36
C TYR A 465 -18.41 8.86 19.72
N LYS A 466 -17.64 8.61 20.80
CA LYS A 466 -18.16 8.26 22.12
C LYS A 466 -19.10 7.04 22.10
N ALA A 467 -18.84 6.08 21.21
CA ALA A 467 -19.58 4.83 21.11
C ALA A 467 -18.95 3.78 22.03
N GLU A 468 -19.67 3.41 23.09
CA GLU A 468 -19.27 2.34 24.00
C GLU A 468 -19.62 0.99 23.37
N VAL A 469 -18.58 0.17 23.08
CA VAL A 469 -18.75 -1.13 22.44
C VAL A 469 -17.95 -2.21 23.17
N ASP A 470 -18.51 -3.42 23.20
CA ASP A 470 -17.81 -4.64 23.55
C ASP A 470 -17.32 -5.33 22.28
N VAL A 471 -16.16 -5.96 22.36
CA VAL A 471 -15.50 -6.59 21.22
C VAL A 471 -15.42 -8.09 21.44
N GLY A 472 -15.91 -8.85 20.46
CA GLY A 472 -15.82 -10.31 20.45
C GLY A 472 -14.40 -10.82 20.12
N ALA A 473 -14.22 -12.13 20.22
CA ALA A 473 -12.96 -12.75 19.84
C ALA A 473 -12.68 -12.61 18.33
N PRO A 474 -11.40 -12.45 17.92
CA PRO A 474 -11.03 -12.41 16.52
C PRO A 474 -11.43 -13.68 15.77
N GLN A 475 -11.95 -13.51 14.56
CA GLN A 475 -12.33 -14.62 13.67
C GLN A 475 -11.52 -14.52 12.37
N VAL A 476 -11.07 -15.67 11.89
CA VAL A 476 -10.34 -15.79 10.63
C VAL A 476 -11.33 -15.78 9.46
N ASN A 477 -11.05 -15.00 8.45
CA ASN A 477 -11.82 -14.96 7.22
C ASN A 477 -11.36 -16.09 6.28
N TYR A 478 -11.89 -17.28 6.50
CA TYR A 478 -11.68 -18.42 5.59
C TYR A 478 -12.31 -18.16 4.23
N ARG A 479 -11.88 -18.94 3.23
CA ARG A 479 -12.46 -19.00 1.88
C ARG A 479 -12.78 -20.46 1.54
N GLU A 480 -13.62 -20.66 0.53
CA GLU A 480 -13.84 -21.98 -0.05
C GLU A 480 -13.39 -22.00 -1.50
N THR A 481 -12.97 -23.15 -2.00
CA THR A 481 -12.58 -23.37 -3.40
C THR A 481 -12.90 -24.78 -3.82
N ILE A 482 -12.64 -25.11 -5.08
CA ILE A 482 -12.72 -26.46 -5.64
C ILE A 482 -11.33 -26.99 -5.98
N GLN A 483 -11.12 -28.30 -5.87
CA GLN A 483 -9.83 -28.92 -6.12
C GLN A 483 -9.71 -29.61 -7.47
N VAL A 484 -10.83 -30.06 -8.05
CA VAL A 484 -10.86 -30.78 -9.33
C VAL A 484 -11.95 -30.22 -10.23
N PRO A 485 -11.77 -30.30 -11.55
CA PRO A 485 -12.84 -29.95 -12.49
C PRO A 485 -14.07 -30.86 -12.34
N ALA A 486 -15.25 -30.29 -12.57
CA ALA A 486 -16.50 -31.04 -12.56
C ALA A 486 -17.45 -30.52 -13.62
N ALA A 487 -18.08 -31.46 -14.35
CA ALA A 487 -19.10 -31.14 -15.34
C ALA A 487 -20.49 -30.95 -14.70
N TYR A 488 -21.28 -30.10 -15.32
CA TYR A 488 -22.68 -29.91 -15.00
C TYR A 488 -23.56 -30.02 -16.25
N ASP A 489 -24.74 -30.56 -16.06
CA ASP A 489 -25.88 -30.53 -16.98
C ASP A 489 -27.14 -30.34 -16.13
N TYR A 490 -27.69 -29.14 -16.15
CA TYR A 490 -28.83 -28.81 -15.32
C TYR A 490 -29.94 -28.14 -16.13
N THR A 491 -31.16 -28.68 -15.97
CA THR A 491 -32.36 -28.16 -16.59
C THR A 491 -33.28 -27.59 -15.49
N HIS A 492 -33.49 -26.29 -15.52
CA HIS A 492 -34.53 -25.67 -14.74
C HIS A 492 -35.86 -25.73 -15.50
N LYS A 493 -36.83 -26.45 -14.95
CA LYS A 493 -38.16 -26.51 -15.49
C LYS A 493 -39.19 -26.37 -14.36
N LYS A 494 -40.03 -25.33 -14.44
CA LYS A 494 -41.09 -25.08 -13.48
C LYS A 494 -42.35 -24.67 -14.22
N GLN A 495 -43.47 -25.35 -13.97
CA GLN A 495 -44.79 -25.00 -14.48
C GLN A 495 -45.72 -24.73 -13.29
N THR A 496 -46.20 -23.54 -13.14
CA THR A 496 -47.17 -23.15 -12.11
C THR A 496 -48.16 -22.20 -12.77
N GLY A 497 -49.25 -22.77 -13.34
CA GLY A 497 -50.47 -22.08 -13.78
C GLY A 497 -50.28 -20.72 -14.52
N GLY A 498 -49.59 -20.70 -15.66
CA GLY A 498 -49.23 -19.54 -16.46
C GLY A 498 -48.06 -19.81 -17.37
N SER A 499 -47.27 -18.75 -17.81
CA SER A 499 -46.02 -18.96 -18.53
C SER A 499 -45.04 -19.75 -17.65
N GLY A 500 -44.50 -20.86 -18.16
CA GLY A 500 -43.54 -21.71 -17.48
C GLY A 500 -42.18 -21.04 -17.34
N GLN A 501 -41.25 -21.72 -16.66
CA GLN A 501 -39.82 -21.33 -16.61
C GLN A 501 -39.03 -22.52 -17.19
N PHE A 502 -38.21 -22.25 -18.19
CA PHE A 502 -37.34 -23.24 -18.79
C PHE A 502 -35.96 -22.64 -19.11
N GLY A 503 -34.91 -23.39 -18.74
CA GLY A 503 -33.53 -23.08 -19.12
C GLY A 503 -32.64 -24.28 -18.82
N GLN A 504 -31.87 -24.71 -19.79
CA GLN A 504 -30.83 -25.73 -19.59
C GLN A 504 -29.45 -25.11 -19.83
N VAL A 505 -28.53 -25.44 -18.95
CA VAL A 505 -27.12 -25.06 -19.06
C VAL A 505 -26.24 -26.30 -18.91
N VAL A 506 -25.26 -26.40 -19.80
CA VAL A 506 -24.30 -27.54 -19.84
C VAL A 506 -22.89 -26.95 -19.91
N GLY A 507 -21.98 -27.53 -19.14
CA GLY A 507 -20.60 -27.10 -19.13
C GLY A 507 -19.79 -27.71 -18.00
N SER A 508 -18.77 -27.00 -17.56
CA SER A 508 -17.87 -27.46 -16.52
C SER A 508 -17.36 -26.29 -15.63
N ILE A 509 -17.03 -26.64 -14.42
CA ILE A 509 -16.27 -25.74 -13.52
C ILE A 509 -14.87 -26.32 -13.36
N PHE A 510 -13.89 -25.43 -13.12
CA PHE A 510 -12.48 -25.80 -12.92
C PHE A 510 -11.79 -24.85 -11.96
N PRO A 511 -10.79 -25.32 -11.20
CA PRO A 511 -10.00 -24.44 -10.34
C PRO A 511 -9.12 -23.51 -11.18
N LEU A 512 -9.04 -22.24 -10.81
CA LEU A 512 -8.11 -21.26 -11.38
C LEU A 512 -6.74 -21.41 -10.74
N GLY A 513 -5.68 -21.26 -11.55
CA GLY A 513 -4.30 -21.24 -11.10
C GLY A 513 -3.90 -19.92 -10.44
N GLU A 514 -2.66 -19.86 -9.94
CA GLU A 514 -2.11 -18.63 -9.33
C GLU A 514 -1.85 -17.53 -10.37
N GLU A 515 -1.72 -17.89 -11.64
CA GLU A 515 -1.49 -16.95 -12.75
C GLU A 515 -2.79 -16.33 -13.30
N ASP A 516 -3.96 -16.89 -12.94
CA ASP A 516 -5.24 -16.34 -13.38
C ASP A 516 -5.62 -15.11 -12.54
N GLU A 517 -6.03 -14.05 -13.21
CA GLU A 517 -6.52 -12.84 -12.55
C GLU A 517 -7.94 -13.03 -12.00
N GLY A 518 -8.15 -12.62 -10.73
CA GLY A 518 -9.45 -12.61 -10.08
C GLY A 518 -9.89 -13.93 -9.45
N ASN A 519 -11.05 -13.90 -8.80
CA ASN A 519 -11.62 -15.03 -8.07
C ASN A 519 -12.65 -15.83 -8.90
N PHE A 520 -13.14 -15.26 -9.99
CA PHE A 520 -14.16 -15.84 -10.86
C PHE A 520 -13.82 -15.55 -12.33
N LYS A 521 -13.89 -16.58 -13.18
CA LYS A 521 -13.65 -16.47 -14.62
C LYS A 521 -14.78 -17.17 -15.37
N PHE A 522 -15.49 -16.43 -16.21
CA PHE A 522 -16.54 -16.99 -17.05
C PHE A 522 -16.06 -17.11 -18.50
N VAL A 523 -16.23 -18.28 -19.08
CA VAL A 523 -15.87 -18.60 -20.46
C VAL A 523 -17.11 -19.06 -21.22
N ASN A 524 -17.49 -18.26 -22.21
CA ASN A 524 -18.62 -18.60 -23.07
C ASN A 524 -18.13 -19.37 -24.33
N ASN A 525 -18.46 -20.61 -24.39
CA ASN A 525 -18.14 -21.51 -25.52
C ASN A 525 -19.37 -21.85 -26.38
N ILE A 526 -20.51 -21.18 -26.18
CA ILE A 526 -21.76 -21.47 -26.92
C ILE A 526 -21.54 -21.32 -28.42
N LYS A 527 -21.91 -22.35 -29.16
CA LYS A 527 -21.89 -22.38 -30.62
C LYS A 527 -23.29 -22.63 -31.17
N GLY A 528 -23.63 -22.01 -32.28
CA GLY A 528 -24.92 -22.27 -32.96
C GLY A 528 -26.17 -21.70 -32.29
N GLY A 529 -26.04 -20.85 -31.25
CA GLY A 529 -27.18 -20.18 -30.63
C GLY A 529 -28.06 -21.09 -29.77
N SER A 530 -27.52 -22.20 -29.21
CA SER A 530 -28.27 -23.11 -28.32
C SER A 530 -28.84 -22.40 -27.09
N ILE A 531 -28.12 -21.35 -26.60
CA ILE A 531 -28.65 -20.37 -25.65
C ILE A 531 -28.67 -19.02 -26.40
N PRO A 532 -29.81 -18.30 -26.44
CA PRO A 532 -29.86 -16.94 -26.97
C PRO A 532 -28.88 -16.02 -26.29
N THR A 533 -28.22 -15.13 -27.07
CA THR A 533 -27.15 -14.26 -26.57
C THR A 533 -27.60 -13.37 -25.42
N GLU A 534 -28.87 -12.97 -25.41
CA GLU A 534 -29.49 -12.15 -24.36
C GLU A 534 -29.51 -12.83 -22.98
N PHE A 535 -29.48 -14.19 -22.92
CA PHE A 535 -29.51 -14.92 -21.65
C PHE A 535 -28.11 -15.31 -21.12
N ILE A 536 -27.04 -15.11 -21.90
CA ILE A 536 -25.67 -15.47 -21.50
C ILE A 536 -25.22 -14.66 -20.28
N SER A 537 -25.50 -13.36 -20.26
CA SER A 537 -25.21 -12.51 -19.11
C SER A 537 -26.00 -12.93 -17.84
N ALA A 538 -27.22 -13.43 -18.02
CA ALA A 538 -28.01 -13.98 -16.91
C ALA A 538 -27.41 -15.28 -16.36
N CYS A 539 -26.83 -16.14 -17.23
CA CYS A 539 -26.10 -17.33 -16.79
C CYS A 539 -24.86 -16.93 -15.98
N GLU A 540 -24.03 -16.00 -16.48
CA GLU A 540 -22.85 -15.51 -15.78
C GLU A 540 -23.19 -14.97 -14.38
N LYS A 541 -24.20 -14.12 -14.29
CA LYS A 541 -24.71 -13.62 -13.00
C LYS A 541 -25.17 -14.76 -12.09
N GLY A 542 -25.85 -15.77 -12.65
CA GLY A 542 -26.32 -16.92 -11.88
C GLY A 542 -25.20 -17.80 -11.33
N PHE A 543 -24.12 -17.97 -12.07
CA PHE A 543 -22.92 -18.65 -11.57
C PHE A 543 -22.22 -17.82 -10.48
N ASN A 544 -22.08 -16.52 -10.70
CA ASN A 544 -21.43 -15.62 -9.75
C ASN A 544 -22.22 -15.49 -8.43
N ASP A 545 -23.56 -15.54 -8.45
CA ASP A 545 -24.40 -15.49 -7.23
C ASP A 545 -24.06 -16.62 -6.23
N VAL A 546 -23.44 -17.71 -6.66
CA VAL A 546 -23.06 -18.84 -5.79
C VAL A 546 -21.70 -18.64 -5.14
N MET A 547 -20.89 -17.69 -5.65
CA MET A 547 -19.56 -17.41 -5.11
C MET A 547 -19.60 -16.79 -3.70
N ASP A 548 -20.69 -16.17 -3.32
CA ASP A 548 -20.81 -15.48 -2.04
C ASP A 548 -20.89 -16.44 -0.84
N GLU A 549 -21.38 -17.68 -1.04
CA GLU A 549 -21.59 -18.64 0.02
C GLU A 549 -21.26 -20.07 -0.42
N GLY A 550 -20.15 -20.61 0.06
CA GLY A 550 -19.68 -21.95 -0.22
C GLY A 550 -20.46 -23.05 0.54
N PRO A 551 -20.40 -24.32 0.07
CA PRO A 551 -21.21 -25.42 0.60
C PRO A 551 -20.68 -26.03 1.91
N LEU A 552 -19.42 -25.79 2.31
CA LEU A 552 -18.81 -26.46 3.47
C LEU A 552 -19.13 -25.74 4.78
N ALA A 553 -18.88 -24.47 4.81
CA ALA A 553 -19.03 -23.64 6.01
C ALA A 553 -19.69 -22.29 5.72
N GLY A 554 -20.07 -22.02 4.47
CA GLY A 554 -20.70 -20.78 4.04
C GLY A 554 -19.73 -19.60 3.88
N TYR A 555 -18.44 -19.89 3.70
CA TYR A 555 -17.47 -18.85 3.37
C TYR A 555 -17.50 -18.51 1.87
N PRO A 556 -17.14 -17.29 1.47
CA PRO A 556 -17.05 -16.92 0.06
C PRO A 556 -16.14 -17.86 -0.73
N MET A 557 -16.58 -18.23 -1.93
CA MET A 557 -15.78 -19.06 -2.84
C MET A 557 -14.82 -18.21 -3.66
N VAL A 558 -13.65 -18.77 -3.96
CA VAL A 558 -12.60 -18.10 -4.72
C VAL A 558 -11.94 -19.06 -5.70
N ARG A 559 -11.29 -18.52 -6.75
CA ARG A 559 -10.49 -19.27 -7.74
C ARG A 559 -11.28 -20.32 -8.52
N ILE A 560 -12.44 -19.93 -9.05
CA ILE A 560 -13.30 -20.82 -9.84
C ILE A 560 -13.48 -20.28 -11.26
N GLY A 561 -13.15 -21.10 -12.25
CA GLY A 561 -13.50 -20.90 -13.65
C GLY A 561 -14.77 -21.68 -14.03
N VAL A 562 -15.58 -21.09 -14.89
CA VAL A 562 -16.81 -21.69 -15.41
C VAL A 562 -16.81 -21.65 -16.93
N ASN A 563 -16.92 -22.81 -17.58
CA ASN A 563 -17.18 -22.91 -19.00
C ASN A 563 -18.68 -23.15 -19.22
N LEU A 564 -19.31 -22.33 -20.03
CA LEU A 564 -20.67 -22.58 -20.55
C LEU A 564 -20.55 -23.08 -21.99
N ASP A 565 -20.75 -24.39 -22.18
CA ASP A 565 -20.45 -25.10 -23.43
C ASP A 565 -21.70 -25.29 -24.29
N ASP A 566 -22.87 -25.56 -23.69
CA ASP A 566 -24.12 -25.83 -24.39
C ASP A 566 -25.33 -25.53 -23.50
N GLY A 567 -26.52 -25.63 -24.05
CA GLY A 567 -27.80 -25.52 -23.34
C GLY A 567 -29.02 -25.66 -24.24
N LYS A 568 -30.19 -25.44 -23.65
CA LYS A 568 -31.46 -25.40 -24.42
C LYS A 568 -32.34 -24.30 -23.91
N SER A 569 -32.98 -23.59 -24.83
CA SER A 569 -34.05 -22.63 -24.59
C SER A 569 -35.38 -23.12 -25.09
N HIS A 570 -36.46 -22.54 -24.57
CA HIS A 570 -37.84 -22.77 -25.04
C HIS A 570 -38.42 -21.42 -25.46
N GLU A 571 -39.06 -21.40 -26.64
CA GLU A 571 -39.50 -20.14 -27.27
C GLU A 571 -40.41 -19.26 -26.38
N VAL A 572 -41.19 -19.88 -25.49
CA VAL A 572 -42.18 -19.16 -24.64
C VAL A 572 -41.79 -19.13 -23.19
N ASP A 573 -41.14 -20.19 -22.65
CA ASP A 573 -40.91 -20.36 -21.21
C ASP A 573 -39.50 -19.97 -20.78
N SER A 574 -38.62 -19.58 -21.71
CA SER A 574 -37.28 -19.10 -21.38
C SER A 574 -37.26 -17.64 -21.04
N SER A 575 -36.50 -17.27 -19.99
CA SER A 575 -36.30 -15.92 -19.51
C SER A 575 -34.96 -15.78 -18.84
N GLU A 576 -34.47 -14.55 -18.65
CA GLU A 576 -33.25 -14.26 -17.88
C GLU A 576 -33.30 -14.93 -16.49
N ASN A 577 -34.43 -14.86 -15.80
CA ASN A 577 -34.62 -15.45 -14.48
C ASN A 577 -34.52 -17.01 -14.52
N ALA A 578 -35.04 -17.65 -15.57
CA ALA A 578 -34.97 -19.09 -15.74
C ALA A 578 -33.51 -19.54 -15.92
N PHE A 579 -32.74 -18.86 -16.77
CA PHE A 579 -31.32 -19.16 -17.01
C PHE A 579 -30.44 -18.80 -15.82
N ARG A 580 -30.67 -17.67 -15.15
CA ARG A 580 -29.98 -17.32 -13.89
C ARG A 580 -30.20 -18.39 -12.81
N THR A 581 -31.44 -18.90 -12.68
CA THR A 581 -31.77 -19.96 -11.75
C THR A 581 -31.12 -21.27 -12.15
N ALA A 582 -31.16 -21.65 -13.47
CA ALA A 582 -30.51 -22.83 -13.98
C ALA A 582 -28.99 -22.81 -13.69
N ALA A 583 -28.33 -21.70 -13.94
CA ALA A 583 -26.91 -21.52 -13.69
C ALA A 583 -26.55 -21.64 -12.19
N ARG A 584 -27.35 -21.06 -11.29
CA ARG A 584 -27.15 -21.20 -9.83
C ARG A 584 -27.21 -22.65 -9.38
N PHE A 585 -28.21 -23.43 -9.82
CA PHE A 585 -28.33 -24.84 -9.44
C PHE A 585 -27.28 -25.71 -10.11
N ALA A 586 -26.93 -25.44 -11.36
CA ALA A 586 -25.84 -26.09 -12.06
C ALA A 586 -24.52 -25.94 -11.33
N MET A 587 -24.20 -24.68 -10.90
CA MET A 587 -23.00 -24.37 -10.12
C MET A 587 -22.97 -25.14 -8.80
N LYS A 588 -24.05 -25.10 -8.02
CA LYS A 588 -24.16 -25.86 -6.76
C LYS A 588 -23.96 -27.37 -6.95
N GLN A 589 -24.55 -27.95 -8.00
CA GLN A 589 -24.37 -29.35 -8.34
C GLN A 589 -22.92 -29.69 -8.74
N ALA A 590 -22.27 -28.82 -9.50
CA ALA A 590 -20.90 -29.01 -9.92
C ALA A 590 -19.92 -28.93 -8.76
N ILE A 591 -20.08 -27.91 -7.90
CA ILE A 591 -19.22 -27.71 -6.73
C ILE A 591 -19.20 -28.94 -5.82
N SER A 592 -20.36 -29.57 -5.58
CA SER A 592 -20.42 -30.77 -4.73
C SER A 592 -19.60 -31.95 -5.28
N LYS A 593 -19.38 -32.01 -6.59
CA LYS A 593 -18.56 -33.01 -7.27
C LYS A 593 -17.09 -32.62 -7.40
N ALA A 594 -16.81 -31.34 -7.29
CA ALA A 594 -15.49 -30.72 -7.53
C ALA A 594 -14.54 -30.79 -6.32
N LYS A 595 -14.86 -31.59 -5.29
CA LYS A 595 -14.10 -31.67 -4.01
C LYS A 595 -13.87 -30.29 -3.40
N PRO A 596 -14.91 -29.65 -2.87
CA PRO A 596 -14.76 -28.36 -2.23
C PRO A 596 -13.80 -28.45 -1.02
N ALA A 597 -13.01 -27.42 -0.79
CA ALA A 597 -12.03 -27.31 0.30
C ALA A 597 -12.05 -25.93 0.92
N ILE A 598 -11.74 -25.86 2.22
CA ILE A 598 -11.55 -24.61 2.94
C ILE A 598 -10.11 -24.12 2.73
N LEU A 599 -9.97 -22.85 2.42
CA LEU A 599 -8.71 -22.14 2.37
C LEU A 599 -8.53 -21.31 3.65
N GLU A 600 -7.35 -21.39 4.23
CA GLU A 600 -6.93 -20.56 5.36
C GLU A 600 -5.93 -19.47 4.91
N PRO A 601 -5.98 -18.26 5.48
CA PRO A 601 -5.00 -17.23 5.19
C PRO A 601 -3.67 -17.58 5.85
N ILE A 602 -2.61 -17.58 5.05
CA ILE A 602 -1.22 -17.75 5.48
C ILE A 602 -0.59 -16.37 5.58
N MET A 603 0.07 -16.13 6.70
CA MET A 603 0.79 -14.92 6.98
C MET A 603 2.29 -15.15 6.82
N LYS A 604 2.96 -14.25 6.11
CA LYS A 604 4.40 -14.14 6.18
C LYS A 604 4.77 -13.45 7.48
N VAL A 605 5.53 -14.12 8.32
CA VAL A 605 5.92 -13.66 9.65
C VAL A 605 7.44 -13.51 9.71
N ASP A 606 7.90 -12.32 10.08
CA ASP A 606 9.31 -12.05 10.31
C ASP A 606 9.50 -11.74 11.79
N VAL A 607 10.28 -12.60 12.49
CA VAL A 607 10.58 -12.44 13.92
C VAL A 607 12.01 -11.97 14.07
N GLU A 608 12.18 -10.77 14.61
CA GLU A 608 13.48 -10.21 14.96
C GLU A 608 13.78 -10.44 16.44
N THR A 609 14.86 -11.14 16.74
CA THR A 609 15.22 -11.53 18.11
C THR A 609 16.74 -11.61 18.28
N PRO A 610 17.28 -11.34 19.49
CA PRO A 610 18.68 -11.68 19.77
C PRO A 610 18.96 -13.16 19.55
N GLY A 611 20.16 -13.50 19.07
CA GLY A 611 20.56 -14.89 18.73
C GLY A 611 20.39 -15.89 19.89
N GLU A 612 20.49 -15.43 21.13
CA GLU A 612 20.26 -16.27 22.34
C GLU A 612 18.83 -16.83 22.42
N TYR A 613 17.83 -16.16 21.81
CA TYR A 613 16.42 -16.58 21.80
C TYR A 613 16.00 -17.21 20.46
N GLN A 614 16.88 -17.34 19.48
CA GLN A 614 16.57 -17.90 18.16
C GLN A 614 15.87 -19.26 18.26
N GLY A 615 16.40 -20.17 19.07
CA GLY A 615 15.84 -21.52 19.24
C GLY A 615 14.42 -21.49 19.83
N SER A 616 14.18 -20.62 20.81
CA SER A 616 12.85 -20.45 21.43
C SER A 616 11.83 -19.88 20.42
N ALA A 617 12.23 -18.87 19.63
CA ALA A 617 11.39 -18.27 18.62
C ALA A 617 11.06 -19.24 17.47
N VAL A 618 12.05 -20.00 16.96
CA VAL A 618 11.84 -21.05 15.96
C VAL A 618 10.89 -22.13 16.50
N GLY A 619 11.08 -22.58 17.75
CA GLY A 619 10.22 -23.56 18.40
C GLY A 619 8.77 -23.08 18.52
N SER A 620 8.56 -21.82 18.90
CA SER A 620 7.21 -21.24 19.01
C SER A 620 6.50 -21.13 17.67
N ILE A 621 7.19 -20.72 16.59
CA ILE A 621 6.64 -20.68 15.23
C ILE A 621 6.29 -22.10 14.76
N SER A 622 7.18 -23.06 14.94
CA SER A 622 6.95 -24.46 14.53
C SER A 622 5.76 -25.10 15.25
N SER A 623 5.57 -24.80 16.54
CA SER A 623 4.41 -25.27 17.31
C SER A 623 3.08 -24.70 16.80
N ARG A 624 3.11 -23.59 16.07
CA ARG A 624 1.99 -22.89 15.42
C ARG A 624 1.79 -23.24 13.95
N ARG A 625 2.21 -24.45 13.56
CA ARG A 625 2.15 -24.92 12.15
C ARG A 625 2.94 -24.03 11.18
N GLY A 626 3.85 -23.20 11.68
CA GLY A 626 4.67 -22.32 10.87
C GLY A 626 5.77 -23.09 10.12
N ILE A 627 5.95 -22.73 8.86
CA ILE A 627 7.02 -23.21 7.99
C ILE A 627 8.11 -22.15 7.99
N ILE A 628 9.31 -22.53 8.47
CA ILE A 628 10.47 -21.63 8.47
C ILE A 628 11.03 -21.59 7.04
N ASN A 629 11.00 -20.42 6.42
CA ASN A 629 11.50 -20.19 5.07
C ASN A 629 12.98 -19.77 5.07
N GLY A 630 13.45 -19.15 6.16
CA GLY A 630 14.83 -18.71 6.31
C GLY A 630 15.13 -18.13 7.68
N ILE A 631 16.43 -18.07 7.99
CA ILE A 631 16.94 -17.38 9.18
C ILE A 631 18.13 -16.55 8.73
N ASP A 632 18.06 -15.24 8.97
CA ASP A 632 19.11 -14.29 8.60
C ASP A 632 19.76 -13.75 9.88
N SER A 633 21.07 -14.05 10.06
CA SER A 633 21.83 -13.61 11.24
C SER A 633 22.54 -12.30 10.93
N GLN A 634 22.32 -11.31 11.77
CA GLN A 634 22.88 -9.98 11.64
C GLN A 634 24.22 -9.85 12.37
N ALA A 635 25.05 -8.90 11.93
CA ALA A 635 26.39 -8.67 12.49
C ALA A 635 26.36 -8.19 13.96
N ASP A 636 25.24 -7.64 14.40
CA ASP A 636 25.03 -7.18 15.79
C ASP A 636 24.55 -8.29 16.75
N GLY A 637 24.49 -9.54 16.27
CA GLY A 637 24.05 -10.68 17.05
C GLY A 637 22.51 -10.87 17.09
N THR A 638 21.76 -10.06 16.35
CA THR A 638 20.31 -10.24 16.12
C THR A 638 20.07 -11.26 15.02
N CYS A 639 19.00 -12.02 15.07
CA CYS A 639 18.54 -12.87 13.96
C CYS A 639 17.11 -12.52 13.55
N ILE A 640 16.83 -12.65 12.26
CA ILE A 640 15.51 -12.50 11.67
C ILE A 640 15.07 -13.89 11.18
N ILE A 641 13.97 -14.39 11.73
CA ILE A 641 13.36 -15.67 11.36
C ILE A 641 12.20 -15.34 10.42
N ILE A 642 12.26 -15.85 9.20
CA ILE A 642 11.25 -15.68 8.16
C ILE A 642 10.43 -16.96 8.09
N ALA A 643 9.10 -16.86 8.25
CA ALA A 643 8.22 -18.00 8.27
C ALA A 643 6.86 -17.71 7.61
N SER A 644 6.20 -18.75 7.12
CA SER A 644 4.81 -18.73 6.69
C SER A 644 3.96 -19.44 7.73
N VAL A 645 2.99 -18.74 8.34
CA VAL A 645 2.20 -19.24 9.47
C VAL A 645 0.72 -18.99 9.24
N PRO A 646 -0.18 -19.97 9.50
CA PRO A 646 -1.62 -19.73 9.41
C PRO A 646 -2.08 -18.65 10.41
N LEU A 647 -2.91 -17.72 9.97
CA LEU A 647 -3.40 -16.61 10.80
C LEU A 647 -4.10 -17.10 12.08
N SER A 648 -4.84 -18.21 12.00
CA SER A 648 -5.52 -18.82 13.16
C SER A 648 -4.59 -19.16 14.32
N GLU A 649 -3.32 -19.42 14.02
CA GLU A 649 -2.30 -19.77 15.01
C GLU A 649 -1.55 -18.56 15.57
N MET A 650 -1.74 -17.37 14.96
CA MET A 650 -1.01 -16.15 15.35
C MET A 650 -1.68 -15.35 16.44
N PHE A 651 -2.94 -15.63 16.78
CA PHE A 651 -3.62 -14.94 17.87
C PHE A 651 -2.88 -15.12 19.21
N GLY A 652 -2.63 -14.00 19.89
CA GLY A 652 -1.88 -13.97 21.15
C GLY A 652 -0.36 -14.18 21.02
N TYR A 653 0.17 -14.33 19.81
CA TYR A 653 1.61 -14.58 19.59
C TYR A 653 2.50 -13.46 20.15
N SER A 654 2.08 -12.20 20.08
CA SER A 654 2.81 -11.06 20.65
C SER A 654 3.14 -11.26 22.14
N THR A 655 2.15 -11.70 22.91
CA THR A 655 2.31 -11.93 24.36
C THR A 655 3.23 -13.11 24.63
N GLU A 656 3.08 -14.20 23.88
CA GLU A 656 3.93 -15.39 24.01
C GLU A 656 5.38 -15.07 23.63
N LEU A 657 5.60 -14.41 22.48
CA LEU A 657 6.94 -14.05 22.03
C LEU A 657 7.67 -13.15 23.04
N ARG A 658 6.98 -12.15 23.61
CA ARG A 658 7.53 -11.30 24.66
C ARG A 658 7.91 -12.09 25.90
N SER A 659 7.08 -13.05 26.29
CA SER A 659 7.37 -13.93 27.45
C SER A 659 8.60 -14.80 27.19
N LEU A 660 8.71 -15.41 25.99
CA LEU A 660 9.81 -16.30 25.62
C LEU A 660 11.15 -15.57 25.46
N THR A 661 11.13 -14.28 25.15
CA THR A 661 12.32 -13.50 24.82
C THR A 661 12.60 -12.37 25.80
N ALA A 662 11.99 -12.39 26.98
CA ALA A 662 12.08 -11.34 28.00
C ALA A 662 11.79 -9.92 27.41
N GLY A 663 10.87 -9.83 26.48
CA GLY A 663 10.49 -8.58 25.81
C GLY A 663 11.47 -8.07 24.76
N LYS A 664 12.51 -8.84 24.42
CA LYS A 664 13.57 -8.41 23.49
C LYS A 664 13.27 -8.68 22.01
N ALA A 665 12.33 -9.57 21.70
CA ALA A 665 11.93 -9.86 20.32
C ALA A 665 10.72 -9.04 19.90
N THR A 666 10.69 -8.75 18.61
CA THR A 666 9.55 -8.16 17.90
C THR A 666 9.18 -9.04 16.71
N PHE A 667 7.96 -8.92 16.22
CA PHE A 667 7.58 -9.56 14.97
C PHE A 667 6.72 -8.64 14.14
N THR A 668 6.73 -8.91 12.85
CA THR A 668 5.80 -8.34 11.87
C THR A 668 5.14 -9.48 11.12
N MET A 669 3.90 -9.31 10.71
CA MET A 669 3.22 -10.26 9.85
C MET A 669 2.43 -9.52 8.76
N GLU A 670 2.44 -10.10 7.56
CA GLU A 670 1.67 -9.60 6.42
C GLU A 670 0.93 -10.77 5.76
N PHE A 671 -0.22 -10.48 5.15
CA PHE A 671 -0.92 -11.50 4.37
C PHE A 671 -0.06 -11.94 3.19
N GLU A 672 0.17 -13.25 3.07
CA GLU A 672 0.95 -13.82 1.98
C GLU A 672 0.02 -14.40 0.90
N LYS A 673 -0.81 -15.37 1.28
CA LYS A 673 -1.71 -16.10 0.36
C LYS A 673 -2.81 -16.84 1.10
N TYR A 674 -3.78 -17.34 0.35
CA TYR A 674 -4.70 -18.39 0.82
C TYR A 674 -4.17 -19.75 0.40
N GLU A 675 -4.19 -20.73 1.32
CA GLU A 675 -3.76 -22.10 1.08
C GLU A 675 -4.78 -23.11 1.65
N ALA A 676 -4.85 -24.30 1.05
CA ALA A 676 -5.80 -25.33 1.50
C ALA A 676 -5.47 -25.76 2.94
N ALA A 677 -6.43 -25.60 3.84
CA ALA A 677 -6.29 -26.02 5.23
C ALA A 677 -6.18 -27.57 5.33
N PRO A 678 -5.37 -28.11 6.26
CA PRO A 678 -5.36 -29.54 6.55
C PRO A 678 -6.75 -30.08 6.91
N SER A 679 -7.03 -31.35 6.62
CA SER A 679 -8.38 -31.94 6.83
C SER A 679 -8.90 -31.80 8.26
N SER A 680 -8.02 -31.94 9.26
CA SER A 680 -8.37 -31.75 10.68
C SER A 680 -8.80 -30.30 11.00
N VAL A 681 -8.18 -29.30 10.33
CA VAL A 681 -8.54 -27.89 10.50
C VAL A 681 -9.86 -27.61 9.78
N GLN A 682 -10.04 -28.15 8.56
CA GLN A 682 -11.30 -28.01 7.82
C GLN A 682 -12.49 -28.54 8.63
N GLU A 683 -12.36 -29.78 9.18
CA GLU A 683 -13.41 -30.36 10.04
C GLU A 683 -13.75 -29.51 11.24
N LYS A 684 -12.72 -28.97 11.90
CA LYS A 684 -12.91 -28.06 13.05
C LYS A 684 -13.64 -26.78 12.63
N VAL A 685 -13.21 -26.14 11.56
CA VAL A 685 -13.83 -24.89 11.05
C VAL A 685 -15.29 -25.11 10.67
N ILE A 686 -15.60 -26.24 9.99
CA ILE A 686 -16.97 -26.61 9.64
C ILE A 686 -17.82 -26.82 10.91
N ALA A 687 -17.29 -27.54 11.90
CA ALA A 687 -18.00 -27.81 13.16
C ALA A 687 -18.24 -26.52 13.95
N ASP A 688 -17.23 -25.66 14.07
CA ASP A 688 -17.35 -24.39 14.79
C ASP A 688 -18.37 -23.46 14.12
N ARG A 689 -18.39 -23.42 12.79
CA ARG A 689 -19.40 -22.63 12.04
C ARG A 689 -20.81 -23.19 12.18
N ALA A 690 -20.96 -24.50 12.13
CA ALA A 690 -22.25 -25.15 12.37
C ALA A 690 -22.78 -24.90 13.81
N ALA A 691 -21.90 -24.90 14.80
CA ALA A 691 -22.25 -24.60 16.18
C ALA A 691 -22.65 -23.11 16.36
N SER A 692 -22.02 -22.19 15.63
CA SER A 692 -22.37 -20.76 15.64
C SER A 692 -23.74 -20.51 15.00
N ARG A 693 -24.09 -21.25 13.94
CA ARG A 693 -25.38 -21.14 13.26
C ARG A 693 -26.54 -21.73 14.08
N ASN A 694 -26.25 -22.56 15.07
CA ASN A 694 -27.27 -23.17 15.94
C ASN A 694 -27.49 -22.44 17.28
N LYS A 695 -26.73 -21.40 17.54
CA LYS A 695 -26.90 -20.47 18.69
C LYS A 695 -27.70 -19.24 18.30
#